data_1882c672a61d26edfd483bde189998ef
#
_entry.id   1882c672a61d26edfd483bde189998ef
#
_cell.length_a   1.000
_cell.length_b   1.000
_cell.length_c   1.000
_cell.angle_alpha   90.00
_cell.angle_beta   90.00
_cell.angle_gamma   90.00
#
_symmetry.space_group_name_H-M   'P 1'
#
loop_
_entity.id
_entity.type
_entity.pdbx_description
1 polymer ?
#
loop_
_entity_poly.entity_id
_entity_poly.type
_entity_poly.pdbx_seq_one_letter_code
_entity_poly.pdbx_strand_id
1 'polypeptide(L)'
;MEYNFREIEKKWQKRWVEEKTYQVTEDDSKQKFYVLNMFPYPSGAGLHVGHPLGYIASDIYARYKRLQGFNVLNPMGYDAYGLPAEQYAIQTGQHPAITTVNNINRYREQLDKIGFSFDWNREIRTCDPEYYHWTQWAFQKMFNSYYCNDEQEARPIEELEKAFAIYGNEGLNAACSKDISFTAEEWNAKSEKEKQEVLMNYRIAYLGETMVNWCAELGTVLANDEVVDGVSERGGFPVIQKKMRQWCLRVSAYAQRLLDGLDTIEWTDSLKETQRNWIGRSEGAEVQFKVKDSDLEFTIFTTRADTMFGVTFMVLAPESELVAQLTTPEQKAEVDAYLDRTKKRTERERIADRSVTGVFSGSYAINPFTGEAVPVWISDYVLAGYGTGAIMAVPAHDSRDYAFAKHFGLEIRPLVEGCDVSEESFDAKEGIVCNSPRLDVTPYCDLSLNGLTIKEAIETTKKYVKEHNLGRVKVNYRLRDAIFSRQRYWGEPFPVYYKDGMPYMIDEASLPLELPEVAKFLPTETGEPPLGHATKWAWDTVNKCVVENEKIDHVTVFPLELNTMPGFAGSSAYYLRYMDPHNHQALVDPKIDQYWKNVDLYVGGTEHATGHLIYSRFWNKFLYDMGVSVMEEPFQKLVNQGMIQGRSNFVYRIKDTNTFVSLNLKDQYEVTPIHVDVNIVSNDILDLEAFKAWRPEYKTAEFILEDGKYVCGWAVEKMSKSMFNVVNPDMIVEKYGADTLRMYEMFLGQVEQSKPWDTNGIDGVHRFIRKFWSLFYSRTDEYLVTDEPATKEELKSLHKLIKKVTGDIEQFSYNTSISAFMICVNELFNLKCSKKEILEQLVITLAPFAPHVCEELWDVLGHETSVCDAQWPAYNEEYLKEDTINYTISFNGKARFNMEFAADEASDAIQAAVLADERSQKWIDGKTPKKIIVVPKKIVNVVI
;
A
#
# COMPACT_ATOMS: atom_id res chain seq x y z
N MET A 1 -23.09 40.17 7.36
CA MET A 1 -23.63 38.85 6.99
C MET A 1 -22.94 37.81 7.83
N GLU A 2 -23.69 36.99 8.53
CA GLU A 2 -23.13 35.91 9.31
C GLU A 2 -22.59 34.83 8.37
N TYR A 3 -21.51 34.17 8.74
CA TYR A 3 -20.96 33.07 7.98
C TYR A 3 -21.93 31.89 7.94
N ASN A 4 -22.67 31.76 6.86
CA ASN A 4 -23.64 30.69 6.65
C ASN A 4 -23.03 29.62 5.74
N PHE A 5 -22.30 28.70 6.34
CA PHE A 5 -21.60 27.65 5.59
C PHE A 5 -22.56 26.71 4.83
N ARG A 6 -23.76 26.45 5.36
CA ARG A 6 -24.72 25.55 4.71
C ARG A 6 -25.15 26.07 3.33
N GLU A 7 -25.47 27.35 3.25
CA GLU A 7 -25.85 27.98 1.98
C GLU A 7 -24.65 28.16 1.05
N ILE A 8 -23.52 28.60 1.57
CA ILE A 8 -22.29 28.82 0.81
C ILE A 8 -21.80 27.52 0.16
N GLU A 9 -21.70 26.44 0.93
CA GLU A 9 -21.23 25.16 0.44
C GLU A 9 -22.15 24.56 -0.61
N LYS A 10 -23.46 24.60 -0.37
CA LYS A 10 -24.46 24.13 -1.34
C LYS A 10 -24.44 24.93 -2.65
N LYS A 11 -24.33 26.27 -2.54
CA LYS A 11 -24.22 27.15 -3.69
C LYS A 11 -23.04 26.84 -4.58
N TRP A 12 -21.84 26.69 -3.97
CA TRP A 12 -20.62 26.49 -4.72
C TRP A 12 -20.46 25.08 -5.25
N GLN A 13 -20.90 24.06 -4.53
CA GLN A 13 -20.95 22.69 -5.03
C GLN A 13 -21.83 22.57 -6.27
N LYS A 14 -22.99 23.22 -6.27
CA LYS A 14 -23.87 23.30 -7.44
C LYS A 14 -23.20 24.03 -8.61
N ARG A 15 -22.59 25.18 -8.32
CA ARG A 15 -21.97 26.04 -9.33
C ARG A 15 -20.76 25.36 -9.99
N TRP A 16 -19.95 24.66 -9.23
CA TRP A 16 -18.81 23.89 -9.78
C TRP A 16 -19.28 22.82 -10.78
N VAL A 17 -20.38 22.17 -10.52
CA VAL A 17 -20.97 21.16 -11.42
C VAL A 17 -21.52 21.83 -12.69
N GLU A 18 -22.31 22.89 -12.54
CA GLU A 18 -22.93 23.63 -13.65
C GLU A 18 -21.90 24.28 -14.59
N GLU A 19 -20.86 24.86 -14.02
CA GLU A 19 -19.79 25.52 -14.77
C GLU A 19 -18.67 24.55 -15.21
N LYS A 20 -18.75 23.27 -14.83
CA LYS A 20 -17.77 22.25 -15.16
C LYS A 20 -16.35 22.64 -14.72
N THR A 21 -16.25 23.23 -13.54
CA THR A 21 -15.02 23.86 -13.01
C THR A 21 -13.84 22.89 -12.96
N TYR A 22 -14.07 21.63 -12.64
CA TYR A 22 -13.01 20.63 -12.44
C TYR A 22 -12.85 19.66 -13.61
N GLN A 23 -13.63 19.82 -14.69
CA GLN A 23 -13.42 19.05 -15.90
C GLN A 23 -12.13 19.50 -16.59
N VAL A 24 -11.31 18.54 -16.96
CA VAL A 24 -10.02 18.79 -17.56
C VAL A 24 -9.93 18.12 -18.93
N THR A 25 -9.29 18.79 -19.86
CA THR A 25 -8.93 18.24 -21.16
C THR A 25 -7.43 18.42 -21.39
N GLU A 26 -6.89 17.70 -22.35
CA GLU A 26 -5.50 17.82 -22.73
C GLU A 26 -5.24 19.20 -23.36
N ASP A 27 -4.26 19.92 -22.81
CA ASP A 27 -3.89 21.26 -23.25
C ASP A 27 -2.37 21.38 -23.36
N ASP A 28 -1.86 21.32 -24.59
CA ASP A 28 -0.41 21.34 -24.86
C ASP A 28 0.25 22.67 -24.46
N SER A 29 -0.53 23.75 -24.24
CA SER A 29 -0.01 25.03 -23.79
C SER A 29 0.30 25.07 -22.28
N LYS A 30 -0.15 24.06 -21.53
CA LYS A 30 0.04 23.94 -20.09
C LYS A 30 0.80 22.68 -19.76
N GLN A 31 1.68 22.77 -18.76
CA GLN A 31 2.31 21.61 -18.18
C GLN A 31 1.29 20.79 -17.39
N LYS A 32 1.29 19.49 -17.60
CA LYS A 32 0.36 18.59 -16.93
C LYS A 32 0.77 18.32 -15.48
N PHE A 33 -0.21 18.02 -14.65
CA PHE A 33 0.01 17.43 -13.34
C PHE A 33 -1.11 16.44 -13.02
N TYR A 34 -0.76 15.19 -12.82
CA TYR A 34 -1.72 14.12 -12.55
C TYR A 34 -1.66 13.73 -11.07
N VAL A 35 -2.72 14.06 -10.35
CA VAL A 35 -2.90 13.70 -8.93
C VAL A 35 -3.90 12.56 -8.85
N LEU A 36 -3.55 11.49 -8.15
CA LEU A 36 -4.42 10.34 -8.01
C LEU A 36 -4.47 9.85 -6.56
N ASN A 37 -5.67 9.58 -6.10
CA ASN A 37 -5.90 8.83 -4.87
C ASN A 37 -6.14 7.36 -5.17
N MET A 38 -5.74 6.47 -4.28
CA MET A 38 -6.22 5.11 -4.33
C MET A 38 -7.73 5.14 -4.14
N PHE A 39 -8.46 4.67 -5.15
CA PHE A 39 -9.91 4.79 -5.16
C PHE A 39 -10.57 3.90 -4.10
N PRO A 40 -11.73 4.32 -3.56
CA PRO A 40 -12.38 3.58 -2.49
C PRO A 40 -13.07 2.31 -2.99
N TYR A 41 -13.15 1.31 -2.12
CA TYR A 41 -14.07 0.20 -2.24
C TYR A 41 -15.37 0.56 -1.50
N PRO A 42 -16.50 0.78 -2.20
CA PRO A 42 -17.72 1.27 -1.55
C PRO A 42 -18.36 0.21 -0.66
N SER A 43 -18.41 0.48 0.64
CA SER A 43 -19.05 -0.37 1.65
C SER A 43 -20.41 0.19 2.07
N GLY A 44 -21.28 -0.67 2.62
CA GLY A 44 -22.61 -0.28 3.06
C GLY A 44 -22.65 0.74 4.21
N ALA A 45 -21.55 0.89 4.93
CA ALA A 45 -21.42 1.85 6.02
C ALA A 45 -21.25 3.30 5.54
N GLY A 46 -20.84 3.50 4.30
CA GLY A 46 -20.35 4.79 3.84
C GLY A 46 -18.96 5.10 4.39
N LEU A 47 -18.54 6.35 4.21
CA LEU A 47 -17.27 6.85 4.71
C LEU A 47 -17.35 7.22 6.19
N HIS A 48 -16.27 6.97 6.95
CA HIS A 48 -16.04 7.62 8.24
C HIS A 48 -15.00 8.74 8.07
N VAL A 49 -14.76 9.54 9.11
CA VAL A 49 -13.86 10.71 9.05
C VAL A 49 -12.41 10.36 8.72
N GLY A 50 -12.01 9.11 8.89
CA GLY A 50 -10.66 8.66 8.54
C GLY A 50 -10.41 8.48 7.05
N HIS A 51 -11.43 8.17 6.27
CA HIS A 51 -11.30 7.92 4.84
C HIS A 51 -10.87 9.15 4.04
N PRO A 52 -11.42 10.36 4.27
CA PRO A 52 -11.08 11.49 3.43
C PRO A 52 -9.74 12.15 3.74
N LEU A 53 -8.99 11.69 4.74
CA LEU A 53 -7.69 12.27 5.10
C LEU A 53 -6.75 12.38 3.89
N GLY A 54 -6.54 11.27 3.19
CA GLY A 54 -5.72 11.24 1.99
C GLY A 54 -6.31 12.06 0.84
N TYR A 55 -7.62 12.01 0.69
CA TYR A 55 -8.32 12.76 -0.36
C TYR A 55 -8.22 14.28 -0.15
N ILE A 56 -8.33 14.74 1.09
CA ILE A 56 -8.16 16.15 1.43
C ILE A 56 -6.72 16.59 1.17
N ALA A 57 -5.75 15.79 1.61
CA ALA A 57 -4.33 16.09 1.41
C ALA A 57 -3.97 16.22 -0.07
N SER A 58 -4.44 15.30 -0.90
CA SER A 58 -4.20 15.34 -2.35
C SER A 58 -4.98 16.47 -3.04
N ASP A 59 -6.19 16.78 -2.57
CA ASP A 59 -7.00 17.84 -3.12
C ASP A 59 -6.39 19.22 -2.89
N ILE A 60 -5.81 19.44 -1.72
CA ILE A 60 -5.04 20.66 -1.43
C ILE A 60 -3.89 20.80 -2.42
N TYR A 61 -3.16 19.74 -2.66
CA TYR A 61 -2.03 19.73 -3.59
C TYR A 61 -2.49 19.96 -5.03
N ALA A 62 -3.59 19.33 -5.43
CA ALA A 62 -4.19 19.50 -6.76
C ALA A 62 -4.62 20.96 -7.00
N ARG A 63 -5.28 21.58 -6.03
CA ARG A 63 -5.70 22.98 -6.11
C ARG A 63 -4.51 23.94 -6.15
N TYR A 64 -3.49 23.67 -5.36
CA TYR A 64 -2.24 24.42 -5.36
C TYR A 64 -1.54 24.37 -6.72
N LYS A 65 -1.43 23.18 -7.33
CA LYS A 65 -0.84 23.04 -8.67
C LYS A 65 -1.62 23.78 -9.75
N ARG A 66 -2.94 23.75 -9.68
CA ARG A 66 -3.81 24.51 -10.60
C ARG A 66 -3.55 26.01 -10.47
N LEU A 67 -3.42 26.52 -9.25
CA LEU A 67 -3.08 27.92 -8.98
C LEU A 67 -1.67 28.30 -9.48
N GLN A 68 -0.78 27.33 -9.64
CA GLN A 68 0.53 27.54 -10.25
C GLN A 68 0.49 27.51 -11.80
N GLY A 69 -0.67 27.30 -12.40
CA GLY A 69 -0.84 27.29 -13.84
C GLY A 69 -0.77 25.92 -14.51
N PHE A 70 -0.63 24.84 -13.73
CA PHE A 70 -0.65 23.48 -14.26
C PHE A 70 -2.04 23.09 -14.73
N ASN A 71 -2.08 22.20 -15.74
CA ASN A 71 -3.29 21.51 -16.14
C ASN A 71 -3.40 20.25 -15.28
N VAL A 72 -4.33 20.22 -14.34
CA VAL A 72 -4.40 19.20 -13.29
C VAL A 72 -5.48 18.18 -13.61
N LEU A 73 -5.07 16.89 -13.67
CA LEU A 73 -5.99 15.75 -13.72
C LEU A 73 -6.12 15.20 -12.30
N ASN A 74 -7.34 15.26 -11.77
CA ASN A 74 -7.68 14.75 -10.43
C ASN A 74 -8.97 13.93 -10.52
N PRO A 75 -8.90 12.67 -11.02
CA PRO A 75 -10.08 11.85 -11.21
C PRO A 75 -10.46 11.08 -9.95
N MET A 76 -11.68 10.55 -9.95
CA MET A 76 -12.17 9.66 -8.90
C MET A 76 -13.14 8.63 -9.47
N GLY A 77 -13.16 7.46 -8.89
CA GLY A 77 -14.04 6.37 -9.24
C GLY A 77 -14.11 5.35 -8.11
N TYR A 78 -14.50 4.11 -8.45
CA TYR A 78 -14.78 3.10 -7.43
C TYR A 78 -14.20 1.74 -7.81
N ASP A 79 -13.52 1.12 -6.87
CA ASP A 79 -13.17 -0.29 -6.91
C ASP A 79 -14.41 -1.07 -6.47
N ALA A 80 -15.09 -1.71 -7.40
CA ALA A 80 -16.47 -2.15 -7.19
C ALA A 80 -16.68 -3.67 -7.26
N TYR A 81 -15.64 -4.43 -7.55
CA TYR A 81 -15.68 -5.89 -7.50
C TYR A 81 -15.07 -6.42 -6.22
N GLY A 82 -15.47 -7.59 -5.79
CA GLY A 82 -14.84 -8.28 -4.67
C GLY A 82 -15.82 -8.98 -3.73
N LEU A 83 -15.23 -9.61 -2.73
CA LEU A 83 -15.89 -10.50 -1.78
C LEU A 83 -16.98 -9.84 -0.91
N PRO A 84 -16.83 -8.55 -0.46
CA PRO A 84 -17.83 -7.97 0.44
C PRO A 84 -19.25 -7.90 -0.11
N ALA A 85 -19.38 -7.46 -1.35
CA ALA A 85 -20.69 -7.36 -2.01
C ALA A 85 -21.29 -8.75 -2.26
N GLU A 86 -20.46 -9.73 -2.61
CA GLU A 86 -20.91 -11.12 -2.81
C GLU A 86 -21.38 -11.75 -1.50
N GLN A 87 -20.66 -11.55 -0.39
CA GLN A 87 -21.08 -12.06 0.92
C GLN A 87 -22.42 -11.47 1.36
N TYR A 88 -22.62 -10.19 1.14
CA TYR A 88 -23.90 -9.54 1.43
C TYR A 88 -25.02 -10.13 0.56
N ALA A 89 -24.73 -10.40 -0.70
CA ALA A 89 -25.68 -11.06 -1.61
C ALA A 89 -26.05 -12.48 -1.14
N ILE A 90 -25.07 -13.25 -0.66
CA ILE A 90 -25.29 -14.59 -0.09
C ILE A 90 -26.20 -14.50 1.15
N GLN A 91 -25.98 -13.54 2.03
CA GLN A 91 -26.74 -13.37 3.26
C GLN A 91 -28.18 -12.87 3.03
N THR A 92 -28.36 -11.98 2.05
CA THR A 92 -29.63 -11.27 1.87
C THR A 92 -30.43 -11.71 0.63
N GLY A 93 -29.80 -12.43 -0.30
CA GLY A 93 -30.37 -12.76 -1.60
C GLY A 93 -30.40 -11.60 -2.58
N GLN A 94 -29.89 -10.41 -2.20
CA GLN A 94 -29.82 -9.27 -3.11
C GLN A 94 -28.63 -9.41 -4.08
N HIS A 95 -28.87 -9.12 -5.37
CA HIS A 95 -27.80 -9.17 -6.38
C HIS A 95 -26.66 -8.19 -6.03
N PRO A 96 -25.38 -8.61 -6.15
CA PRO A 96 -24.22 -7.74 -5.79
C PRO A 96 -24.20 -6.41 -6.54
N ALA A 97 -24.68 -6.37 -7.77
CA ALA A 97 -24.74 -5.14 -8.57
C ALA A 97 -25.64 -4.07 -7.92
N ILE A 98 -26.76 -4.48 -7.35
CA ILE A 98 -27.71 -3.55 -6.68
C ILE A 98 -27.06 -2.97 -5.43
N THR A 99 -26.48 -3.81 -4.60
CA THR A 99 -25.76 -3.41 -3.39
C THR A 99 -24.63 -2.44 -3.74
N THR A 100 -23.85 -2.76 -4.76
CA THR A 100 -22.72 -1.95 -5.21
C THR A 100 -23.16 -0.56 -5.68
N VAL A 101 -24.22 -0.47 -6.48
CA VAL A 101 -24.77 0.81 -6.94
C VAL A 101 -25.24 1.67 -5.77
N ASN A 102 -25.95 1.07 -4.81
CA ASN A 102 -26.43 1.78 -3.63
C ASN A 102 -25.25 2.33 -2.80
N ASN A 103 -24.21 1.53 -2.62
CA ASN A 103 -23.02 1.93 -1.88
C ASN A 103 -22.23 3.03 -2.61
N ILE A 104 -22.10 2.95 -3.92
CA ILE A 104 -21.48 3.98 -4.75
C ILE A 104 -22.24 5.31 -4.61
N ASN A 105 -23.56 5.27 -4.68
CA ASN A 105 -24.38 6.47 -4.54
C ASN A 105 -24.21 7.13 -3.16
N ARG A 106 -24.10 6.33 -2.12
CA ARG A 106 -23.83 6.81 -0.76
C ARG A 106 -22.45 7.46 -0.64
N TYR A 107 -21.42 6.83 -1.19
CA TYR A 107 -20.07 7.38 -1.20
C TYR A 107 -20.00 8.68 -1.99
N ARG A 108 -20.63 8.71 -3.16
CA ARG A 108 -20.67 9.90 -4.00
C ARG A 108 -21.32 11.08 -3.29
N GLU A 109 -22.45 10.85 -2.62
CA GLU A 109 -23.13 11.88 -1.82
C GLU A 109 -22.22 12.47 -0.73
N GLN A 110 -21.50 11.60 -0.01
CA GLN A 110 -20.58 12.02 1.03
C GLN A 110 -19.36 12.78 0.47
N LEU A 111 -18.78 12.32 -0.63
CA LEU A 111 -17.65 12.99 -1.29
C LEU A 111 -18.05 14.36 -1.83
N ASP A 112 -19.22 14.47 -2.43
CA ASP A 112 -19.72 15.75 -2.97
C ASP A 112 -19.89 16.79 -1.87
N LYS A 113 -20.31 16.39 -0.67
CA LYS A 113 -20.47 17.29 0.48
C LYS A 113 -19.14 17.83 1.02
N ILE A 114 -18.05 17.12 0.83
CA ILE A 114 -16.72 17.58 1.28
C ILE A 114 -16.11 18.58 0.29
N GLY A 115 -16.55 18.58 -0.95
CA GLY A 115 -16.18 19.59 -1.95
C GLY A 115 -14.80 19.39 -2.58
N PHE A 116 -14.51 18.19 -3.01
CA PHE A 116 -13.29 17.87 -3.73
C PHE A 116 -13.28 18.42 -5.16
N SER A 117 -12.08 18.67 -5.70
CA SER A 117 -11.88 19.11 -7.08
C SER A 117 -11.78 17.92 -8.08
N PHE A 118 -12.56 16.87 -7.86
CA PHE A 118 -12.55 15.70 -8.73
C PHE A 118 -13.21 15.96 -10.07
N ASP A 119 -12.59 15.46 -11.14
CA ASP A 119 -13.20 15.41 -12.46
C ASP A 119 -14.09 14.18 -12.59
N TRP A 120 -15.35 14.30 -12.18
CA TRP A 120 -16.32 13.21 -12.21
C TRP A 120 -16.72 12.77 -13.62
N ASN A 121 -16.42 13.56 -14.64
CA ASN A 121 -16.62 13.13 -16.03
C ASN A 121 -15.71 11.94 -16.40
N ARG A 122 -14.66 11.71 -15.62
CA ARG A 122 -13.74 10.61 -15.80
C ARG A 122 -13.96 9.45 -14.81
N GLU A 123 -15.11 9.44 -14.14
CA GLU A 123 -15.46 8.37 -13.20
C GLU A 123 -15.42 7.01 -13.87
N ILE A 124 -14.83 6.04 -13.17
CA ILE A 124 -14.81 4.63 -13.56
C ILE A 124 -15.34 3.78 -12.41
N ARG A 125 -15.88 2.62 -12.76
CA ARG A 125 -16.30 1.57 -11.82
C ARG A 125 -15.77 0.25 -12.35
N THR A 126 -14.99 -0.45 -11.57
CA THR A 126 -14.34 -1.68 -12.03
C THR A 126 -15.34 -2.79 -12.40
N CYS A 127 -16.57 -2.72 -11.89
CA CYS A 127 -17.63 -3.65 -12.21
C CYS A 127 -18.40 -3.32 -13.50
N ASP A 128 -18.14 -2.19 -14.14
CA ASP A 128 -18.80 -1.83 -15.40
C ASP A 128 -18.14 -2.55 -16.58
N PRO A 129 -18.94 -3.15 -17.49
CA PRO A 129 -18.40 -3.83 -18.67
C PRO A 129 -17.51 -2.96 -19.54
N GLU A 130 -17.79 -1.67 -19.66
CA GLU A 130 -16.98 -0.72 -20.41
C GLU A 130 -15.56 -0.58 -19.81
N TYR A 131 -15.45 -0.74 -18.49
CA TYR A 131 -14.18 -0.69 -17.80
C TYR A 131 -13.44 -2.04 -17.90
N TYR A 132 -14.06 -3.14 -17.48
CA TYR A 132 -13.37 -4.42 -17.42
C TYR A 132 -13.12 -5.06 -18.80
N HIS A 133 -13.73 -4.53 -19.85
CA HIS A 133 -13.33 -4.82 -21.23
C HIS A 133 -11.80 -4.78 -21.38
N TRP A 134 -11.19 -3.72 -20.83
CA TRP A 134 -9.75 -3.51 -20.98
C TRP A 134 -8.93 -4.35 -20.02
N THR A 135 -9.48 -4.76 -18.91
CA THR A 135 -8.87 -5.76 -18.02
C THR A 135 -8.83 -7.13 -18.73
N GLN A 136 -9.91 -7.51 -19.35
CA GLN A 136 -9.98 -8.74 -20.16
C GLN A 136 -9.05 -8.69 -21.36
N TRP A 137 -9.01 -7.58 -22.05
CA TRP A 137 -8.10 -7.35 -23.18
C TRP A 137 -6.63 -7.50 -22.74
N ALA A 138 -6.24 -6.91 -21.66
CA ALA A 138 -4.88 -7.04 -21.13
C ALA A 138 -4.54 -8.49 -20.76
N PHE A 139 -5.48 -9.19 -20.17
CA PHE A 139 -5.32 -10.62 -19.87
C PHE A 139 -5.09 -11.44 -21.14
N GLN A 140 -5.85 -11.18 -22.21
CA GLN A 140 -5.65 -11.85 -23.50
C GLN A 140 -4.24 -11.57 -24.07
N LYS A 141 -3.79 -10.32 -23.95
CA LYS A 141 -2.44 -9.94 -24.41
C LYS A 141 -1.35 -10.63 -23.59
N MET A 142 -1.53 -10.75 -22.28
CA MET A 142 -0.61 -11.50 -21.41
C MET A 142 -0.58 -12.99 -21.73
N PHE A 143 -1.73 -13.58 -22.03
CA PHE A 143 -1.83 -14.97 -22.48
C PHE A 143 -1.08 -15.20 -23.80
N ASN A 144 -1.17 -14.25 -24.72
CA ASN A 144 -0.54 -14.32 -26.03
C ASN A 144 0.91 -13.79 -26.07
N SER A 145 1.53 -13.64 -24.90
CA SER A 145 2.88 -13.13 -24.75
C SER A 145 3.77 -14.07 -23.95
N TYR A 146 5.07 -14.04 -24.21
CA TYR A 146 6.10 -14.62 -23.36
C TYR A 146 7.12 -13.56 -22.95
N TYR A 147 7.96 -13.84 -21.98
CA TYR A 147 8.99 -12.92 -21.53
C TYR A 147 10.37 -13.36 -22.03
N CYS A 148 11.00 -12.50 -22.84
CA CYS A 148 12.37 -12.70 -23.33
C CYS A 148 13.36 -12.16 -22.30
N ASN A 149 14.14 -13.04 -21.66
CA ASN A 149 15.10 -12.63 -20.64
C ASN A 149 16.30 -11.86 -21.20
N ASP A 150 16.71 -12.14 -22.45
CA ASP A 150 17.84 -11.45 -23.09
C ASP A 150 17.52 -9.97 -23.35
N GLU A 151 16.34 -9.70 -23.85
CA GLU A 151 15.90 -8.34 -24.14
C GLU A 151 15.11 -7.69 -23.01
N GLN A 152 14.79 -8.48 -21.97
CA GLN A 152 14.05 -8.04 -20.79
C GLN A 152 12.72 -7.35 -21.16
N GLU A 153 11.95 -8.00 -22.00
CA GLU A 153 10.64 -7.52 -22.43
C GLU A 153 9.68 -8.66 -22.78
N ALA A 154 8.39 -8.38 -22.70
CA ALA A 154 7.36 -9.27 -23.22
C ALA A 154 7.33 -9.20 -24.75
N ARG A 155 7.11 -10.35 -25.38
CA ARG A 155 7.01 -10.49 -26.82
C ARG A 155 5.85 -11.41 -27.21
N PRO A 156 5.34 -11.30 -28.47
CA PRO A 156 4.27 -12.16 -28.94
C PRO A 156 4.64 -13.64 -28.90
N ILE A 157 3.73 -14.48 -28.43
CA ILE A 157 3.96 -15.94 -28.30
C ILE A 157 4.21 -16.62 -29.65
N GLU A 158 3.72 -16.05 -30.74
CA GLU A 158 3.92 -16.56 -32.12
C GLU A 158 5.41 -16.58 -32.50
N GLU A 159 6.19 -15.63 -32.00
CA GLU A 159 7.65 -15.61 -32.22
C GLU A 159 8.30 -16.86 -31.63
N LEU A 160 7.81 -17.25 -30.44
CA LEU A 160 8.30 -18.41 -29.72
C LEU A 160 7.92 -19.72 -30.46
N GLU A 161 6.67 -19.81 -30.93
CA GLU A 161 6.20 -20.96 -31.72
C GLU A 161 7.03 -21.16 -33.00
N LYS A 162 7.34 -20.09 -33.71
CA LYS A 162 8.20 -20.12 -34.91
C LYS A 162 9.62 -20.56 -34.57
N ALA A 163 10.16 -20.06 -33.46
CA ALA A 163 11.51 -20.46 -33.01
C ALA A 163 11.55 -21.95 -32.66
N PHE A 164 10.53 -22.46 -31.98
CA PHE A 164 10.44 -23.89 -31.63
C PHE A 164 10.37 -24.80 -32.85
N ALA A 165 9.66 -24.35 -33.89
CA ALA A 165 9.53 -25.12 -35.12
C ALA A 165 10.83 -25.23 -35.92
N ILE A 166 11.73 -24.26 -35.77
CA ILE A 166 13.02 -24.20 -36.49
C ILE A 166 14.17 -24.74 -35.62
N TYR A 167 14.22 -24.39 -34.34
CA TYR A 167 15.38 -24.61 -33.46
C TYR A 167 15.07 -25.46 -32.21
N GLY A 168 13.80 -25.77 -31.95
CA GLY A 168 13.45 -26.29 -30.62
C GLY A 168 13.61 -25.17 -29.60
N ASN A 169 13.82 -25.51 -28.33
CA ASN A 169 14.04 -24.52 -27.27
C ASN A 169 15.49 -24.40 -26.81
N GLU A 170 16.41 -25.09 -27.45
CA GLU A 170 17.84 -24.98 -27.15
C GLU A 170 18.35 -23.59 -27.45
N GLY A 171 19.07 -22.99 -26.51
CA GLY A 171 19.62 -21.64 -26.65
C GLY A 171 18.64 -20.50 -26.48
N LEU A 172 17.36 -20.80 -26.27
CA LEU A 172 16.34 -19.78 -25.98
C LEU A 172 16.34 -19.39 -24.50
N ASN A 173 16.49 -18.09 -24.23
CA ASN A 173 16.45 -17.54 -22.88
C ASN A 173 15.11 -16.82 -22.63
N ALA A 174 14.09 -17.59 -22.39
CA ALA A 174 12.76 -17.10 -22.08
C ALA A 174 12.34 -17.55 -20.68
N ALA A 175 11.54 -16.74 -19.99
CA ALA A 175 10.98 -17.11 -18.69
C ALA A 175 10.07 -18.34 -18.86
N CYS A 176 10.36 -19.37 -18.09
CA CYS A 176 9.70 -20.67 -18.18
C CYS A 176 9.41 -21.24 -16.79
N SER A 177 8.27 -21.88 -16.62
CA SER A 177 7.85 -22.47 -15.33
C SER A 177 8.64 -23.72 -14.96
N LYS A 178 9.17 -24.43 -15.95
CA LYS A 178 9.87 -25.72 -15.79
C LYS A 178 11.10 -25.78 -16.69
N ASP A 179 12.13 -26.49 -16.25
CA ASP A 179 13.26 -26.84 -17.09
C ASP A 179 12.83 -27.94 -18.07
N ILE A 180 12.51 -27.56 -19.28
CA ILE A 180 12.14 -28.44 -20.37
C ILE A 180 13.09 -28.27 -21.55
N SER A 181 13.35 -29.38 -22.26
CA SER A 181 14.22 -29.37 -23.42
C SER A 181 13.60 -30.24 -24.53
N PHE A 182 13.56 -29.70 -25.73
CA PHE A 182 13.06 -30.40 -26.92
C PHE A 182 13.69 -29.85 -28.17
N THR A 183 13.81 -30.73 -29.16
CA THR A 183 14.29 -30.39 -30.52
C THR A 183 13.15 -29.85 -31.37
N ALA A 184 13.51 -29.23 -32.51
CA ALA A 184 12.51 -28.82 -33.50
C ALA A 184 11.68 -30.00 -34.01
N GLU A 185 12.31 -31.18 -34.21
CA GLU A 185 11.60 -32.39 -34.64
C GLU A 185 10.58 -32.86 -33.59
N GLU A 186 10.98 -32.86 -32.32
CA GLU A 186 10.09 -33.22 -31.22
C GLU A 186 8.92 -32.25 -31.11
N TRP A 187 9.15 -30.94 -31.27
CA TRP A 187 8.10 -29.93 -31.28
C TRP A 187 7.11 -30.15 -32.42
N ASN A 188 7.63 -30.33 -33.65
CA ASN A 188 6.79 -30.48 -34.83
C ASN A 188 5.98 -31.79 -34.84
N ALA A 189 6.42 -32.83 -34.11
CA ALA A 189 5.71 -34.07 -33.92
C ALA A 189 4.59 -34.00 -32.89
N LYS A 190 4.51 -32.93 -32.07
CA LYS A 190 3.50 -32.77 -31.02
C LYS A 190 2.10 -32.50 -31.62
N SER A 191 1.09 -32.99 -30.92
CA SER A 191 -0.29 -32.60 -31.19
C SER A 191 -0.54 -31.17 -30.81
N GLU A 192 -1.62 -30.57 -31.24
CA GLU A 192 -2.01 -29.23 -30.86
C GLU A 192 -2.10 -29.08 -29.32
N LYS A 193 -2.75 -30.06 -28.67
CA LYS A 193 -2.85 -30.08 -27.21
C LYS A 193 -1.47 -30.10 -26.52
N GLU A 194 -0.58 -30.97 -26.98
CA GLU A 194 0.78 -31.07 -26.44
C GLU A 194 1.58 -29.77 -26.62
N LYS A 195 1.41 -29.11 -27.77
CA LYS A 195 2.02 -27.80 -28.03
C LYS A 195 1.49 -26.74 -27.07
N GLN A 196 0.19 -26.70 -26.83
CA GLN A 196 -0.42 -25.75 -25.88
C GLN A 196 0.06 -26.02 -24.44
N GLU A 197 0.23 -27.26 -24.05
CA GLU A 197 0.79 -27.64 -22.75
C GLU A 197 2.22 -27.12 -22.58
N VAL A 198 3.05 -27.19 -23.61
CA VAL A 198 4.42 -26.62 -23.61
C VAL A 198 4.36 -25.10 -23.51
N LEU A 199 3.58 -24.45 -24.35
CA LEU A 199 3.47 -22.99 -24.38
C LEU A 199 2.98 -22.41 -23.06
N MET A 200 2.14 -23.16 -22.32
CA MET A 200 1.65 -22.72 -21.02
C MET A 200 2.77 -22.45 -20.01
N ASN A 201 3.93 -23.09 -20.18
CA ASN A 201 5.11 -22.83 -19.35
C ASN A 201 5.80 -21.49 -19.65
N TYR A 202 5.48 -20.85 -20.77
CA TYR A 202 6.10 -19.61 -21.24
C TYR A 202 5.17 -18.41 -21.18
N ARG A 203 3.86 -18.59 -21.22
CA ARG A 203 2.88 -17.52 -21.27
C ARG A 203 2.99 -16.64 -20.02
N ILE A 204 2.79 -15.33 -20.18
CA ILE A 204 2.77 -14.38 -19.03
C ILE A 204 1.51 -14.59 -18.18
N ALA A 205 0.36 -14.78 -18.81
CA ALA A 205 -0.83 -15.29 -18.12
C ALA A 205 -0.97 -16.78 -18.45
N TYR A 206 -0.94 -17.63 -17.45
CA TYR A 206 -0.94 -19.08 -17.65
C TYR A 206 -1.78 -19.80 -16.61
N LEU A 207 -2.25 -20.98 -16.99
CA LEU A 207 -3.00 -21.88 -16.14
C LEU A 207 -2.02 -22.93 -15.57
N GLY A 208 -1.86 -22.97 -14.26
CA GLY A 208 -0.93 -23.85 -13.60
C GLY A 208 -1.45 -24.39 -12.29
N GLU A 209 -0.85 -25.48 -11.81
CA GLU A 209 -1.12 -26.00 -10.47
C GLU A 209 -0.18 -25.34 -9.47
N THR A 210 -0.73 -24.72 -8.43
CA THR A 210 0.03 -24.01 -7.41
C THR A 210 -0.59 -24.18 -6.04
N MET A 211 0.21 -23.96 -4.99
CA MET A 211 -0.28 -23.88 -3.61
C MET A 211 -0.99 -22.57 -3.38
N VAL A 212 -2.19 -22.64 -2.85
CA VAL A 212 -3.07 -21.48 -2.63
C VAL A 212 -3.59 -21.46 -1.20
N ASN A 213 -4.00 -20.30 -0.75
CA ASN A 213 -4.70 -20.09 0.51
C ASN A 213 -6.18 -20.40 0.30
N TRP A 214 -6.62 -21.59 0.61
CA TRP A 214 -8.00 -22.03 0.44
C TRP A 214 -8.80 -21.81 1.72
N CYS A 215 -9.95 -21.16 1.61
CA CYS A 215 -10.92 -20.99 2.68
C CYS A 215 -12.21 -21.71 2.32
N ALA A 216 -12.47 -22.85 2.95
CA ALA A 216 -13.65 -23.67 2.66
C ALA A 216 -14.96 -22.97 3.00
N GLU A 217 -14.99 -22.21 4.11
CA GLU A 217 -16.19 -21.47 4.55
C GLU A 217 -16.58 -20.35 3.58
N LEU A 218 -15.60 -19.68 2.99
CA LEU A 218 -15.82 -18.66 1.98
C LEU A 218 -15.90 -19.23 0.56
N GLY A 219 -15.53 -20.50 0.39
CA GLY A 219 -15.59 -21.22 -0.90
C GLY A 219 -14.65 -20.65 -1.97
N THR A 220 -13.55 -20.00 -1.57
CA THR A 220 -12.65 -19.31 -2.49
C THR A 220 -11.20 -19.33 -2.04
N VAL A 221 -10.30 -19.07 -2.98
CA VAL A 221 -8.89 -18.78 -2.72
C VAL A 221 -8.76 -17.34 -2.21
N LEU A 222 -7.88 -17.12 -1.25
CA LEU A 222 -7.56 -15.80 -0.70
C LEU A 222 -6.13 -15.41 -1.05
N ALA A 223 -5.92 -14.12 -1.28
CA ALA A 223 -4.58 -13.56 -1.40
C ALA A 223 -3.87 -13.57 -0.03
N ASN A 224 -2.55 -13.45 -0.02
CA ASN A 224 -1.77 -13.47 1.23
C ASN A 224 -2.15 -12.34 2.19
N ASP A 225 -2.53 -11.19 1.68
CA ASP A 225 -2.99 -10.04 2.47
C ASP A 225 -4.41 -10.22 3.05
N GLU A 226 -5.19 -11.15 2.51
CA GLU A 226 -6.52 -11.51 3.00
C GLU A 226 -6.50 -12.57 4.13
N VAL A 227 -5.31 -13.03 4.52
CA VAL A 227 -5.11 -14.04 5.57
C VAL A 227 -4.32 -13.45 6.72
N VAL A 228 -4.88 -13.53 7.94
CA VAL A 228 -4.26 -13.04 9.18
C VAL A 228 -4.29 -14.15 10.22
N ASP A 229 -3.12 -14.53 10.72
CA ASP A 229 -2.98 -15.57 11.74
C ASP A 229 -3.70 -16.90 11.42
N GLY A 230 -3.63 -17.32 10.16
CA GLY A 230 -4.20 -18.59 9.69
C GLY A 230 -5.69 -18.59 9.46
N VAL A 231 -6.32 -17.42 9.57
CA VAL A 231 -7.76 -17.25 9.32
C VAL A 231 -7.99 -16.14 8.29
N SER A 232 -9.16 -16.17 7.65
CA SER A 232 -9.54 -15.10 6.74
C SER A 232 -9.70 -13.77 7.50
N GLU A 233 -9.24 -12.68 6.92
CA GLU A 233 -9.44 -11.33 7.48
C GLU A 233 -10.93 -11.07 7.70
N ARG A 234 -11.75 -11.54 6.77
CA ARG A 234 -13.21 -11.47 6.87
C ARG A 234 -13.78 -12.78 7.43
N GLY A 235 -14.51 -12.66 8.52
CA GLY A 235 -15.21 -13.77 9.16
C GLY A 235 -14.34 -14.65 10.04
N GLY A 236 -13.02 -14.51 10.03
CA GLY A 236 -12.12 -15.29 10.89
C GLY A 236 -12.15 -16.80 10.63
N PHE A 237 -12.42 -17.23 9.38
CA PHE A 237 -12.53 -18.65 9.03
C PHE A 237 -11.18 -19.29 8.79
N PRO A 238 -11.01 -20.58 9.12
CA PRO A 238 -9.77 -21.30 8.88
C PRO A 238 -9.36 -21.30 7.41
N VAL A 239 -8.07 -21.07 7.17
CA VAL A 239 -7.47 -21.08 5.84
C VAL A 239 -6.39 -22.18 5.81
N ILE A 240 -6.39 -22.98 4.75
CA ILE A 240 -5.42 -24.06 4.56
C ILE A 240 -4.63 -23.85 3.29
N GLN A 241 -3.42 -24.41 3.23
CA GLN A 241 -2.65 -24.52 2.01
C GLN A 241 -3.15 -25.70 1.20
N LYS A 242 -3.54 -25.48 -0.06
CA LYS A 242 -4.07 -26.50 -0.96
C LYS A 242 -3.48 -26.32 -2.35
N LYS A 243 -3.15 -27.42 -3.01
CA LYS A 243 -2.72 -27.41 -4.41
C LYS A 243 -3.95 -27.36 -5.31
N MET A 244 -4.05 -26.34 -6.14
CA MET A 244 -5.18 -26.14 -7.05
C MET A 244 -4.71 -25.64 -8.41
N ARG A 245 -5.47 -25.97 -9.46
CA ARG A 245 -5.27 -25.43 -10.80
C ARG A 245 -5.85 -24.01 -10.84
N GLN A 246 -4.98 -23.03 -11.11
CA GLN A 246 -5.31 -21.60 -11.02
C GLN A 246 -4.70 -20.83 -12.18
N TRP A 247 -5.36 -19.77 -12.61
CA TRP A 247 -4.73 -18.77 -13.44
C TRP A 247 -3.64 -18.06 -12.62
N CYS A 248 -2.52 -17.79 -13.27
CA CYS A 248 -1.39 -17.09 -12.67
C CYS A 248 -0.87 -16.03 -13.65
N LEU A 249 -0.32 -14.94 -13.09
CA LEU A 249 0.44 -13.95 -13.86
C LEU A 249 1.92 -14.08 -13.51
N ARG A 250 2.77 -14.11 -14.54
CA ARG A 250 4.22 -14.31 -14.40
C ARG A 250 4.94 -13.02 -13.96
N VAL A 251 4.55 -12.53 -12.82
CA VAL A 251 5.13 -11.32 -12.21
C VAL A 251 6.63 -11.52 -11.93
N SER A 252 7.02 -12.75 -11.59
CA SER A 252 8.41 -13.12 -11.30
C SER A 252 9.37 -12.85 -12.48
N ALA A 253 8.89 -12.91 -13.71
CA ALA A 253 9.69 -12.59 -14.89
C ALA A 253 10.14 -11.11 -14.91
N TYR A 254 9.36 -10.24 -14.28
CA TYR A 254 9.64 -8.80 -14.18
C TYR A 254 10.42 -8.39 -12.93
N ALA A 255 10.84 -9.34 -12.11
CA ALA A 255 11.45 -9.08 -10.79
C ALA A 255 12.62 -8.09 -10.87
N GLN A 256 13.57 -8.28 -11.79
CA GLN A 256 14.72 -7.38 -11.93
C GLN A 256 14.30 -5.98 -12.35
N ARG A 257 13.36 -5.86 -13.29
CA ARG A 257 12.85 -4.55 -13.73
C ARG A 257 12.06 -3.85 -12.63
N LEU A 258 11.35 -4.61 -11.79
CA LEU A 258 10.67 -4.07 -10.61
C LEU A 258 11.68 -3.53 -9.59
N LEU A 259 12.84 -4.14 -9.45
CA LEU A 259 13.92 -3.62 -8.61
C LEU A 259 14.56 -2.37 -9.22
N ASP A 260 14.95 -2.43 -10.48
CA ASP A 260 15.65 -1.35 -11.18
C ASP A 260 14.78 -0.09 -11.24
N GLY A 261 13.48 -0.25 -11.44
CA GLY A 261 12.53 0.85 -11.52
C GLY A 261 12.39 1.65 -10.22
N LEU A 262 12.69 1.06 -9.07
CA LEU A 262 12.65 1.78 -7.78
C LEU A 262 13.65 2.94 -7.71
N ASP A 263 14.72 2.88 -8.47
CA ASP A 263 15.73 3.94 -8.51
C ASP A 263 15.29 5.15 -9.34
N THR A 264 14.19 5.03 -10.08
CA THR A 264 13.67 6.07 -10.99
C THR A 264 12.49 6.84 -10.41
N ILE A 265 12.02 6.48 -9.23
CA ILE A 265 10.80 7.03 -8.61
C ILE A 265 11.09 7.66 -7.26
N GLU A 266 10.22 8.60 -6.87
CA GLU A 266 10.36 9.41 -5.65
C GLU A 266 9.46 8.86 -4.53
N TRP A 267 9.70 7.62 -4.16
CA TRP A 267 9.03 6.98 -3.02
C TRP A 267 9.91 7.06 -1.78
N THR A 268 9.33 6.90 -0.60
CA THR A 268 10.11 6.87 0.64
C THR A 268 11.06 5.67 0.66
N ASP A 269 12.20 5.82 1.33
CA ASP A 269 13.17 4.72 1.47
C ASP A 269 12.57 3.50 2.13
N SER A 270 11.71 3.70 3.12
CA SER A 270 10.99 2.62 3.81
C SER A 270 10.12 1.80 2.86
N LEU A 271 9.37 2.47 1.98
CA LEU A 271 8.50 1.80 1.01
C LEU A 271 9.31 1.07 -0.05
N LYS A 272 10.37 1.69 -0.57
CA LYS A 272 11.29 1.03 -1.51
C LYS A 272 11.94 -0.20 -0.89
N GLU A 273 12.35 -0.13 0.37
CA GLU A 273 12.94 -1.26 1.08
C GLU A 273 11.94 -2.38 1.28
N THR A 274 10.69 -2.06 1.60
CA THR A 274 9.61 -3.04 1.69
C THR A 274 9.44 -3.79 0.37
N GLN A 275 9.46 -3.08 -0.76
CA GLN A 275 9.37 -3.72 -2.07
C GLN A 275 10.63 -4.52 -2.42
N ARG A 276 11.82 -4.01 -2.12
CA ARG A 276 13.08 -4.76 -2.33
C ARG A 276 13.08 -6.08 -1.57
N ASN A 277 12.65 -6.05 -0.32
CA ASN A 277 12.56 -7.27 0.50
C ASN A 277 11.51 -8.23 -0.02
N TRP A 278 10.39 -7.74 -0.50
CA TRP A 278 9.33 -8.56 -1.10
C TRP A 278 9.79 -9.24 -2.40
N ILE A 279 10.48 -8.51 -3.25
CA ILE A 279 11.07 -9.05 -4.48
C ILE A 279 12.21 -10.01 -4.13
N GLY A 280 13.01 -9.68 -3.13
CA GLY A 280 13.98 -10.56 -2.50
C GLY A 280 15.02 -11.12 -3.45
N ARG A 281 15.75 -10.25 -4.16
CA ARG A 281 16.85 -10.66 -5.04
C ARG A 281 17.99 -11.26 -4.22
N SER A 282 18.43 -12.44 -4.61
CA SER A 282 19.62 -13.07 -4.06
C SER A 282 20.44 -13.71 -5.18
N GLU A 283 21.75 -13.60 -5.07
CA GLU A 283 22.69 -14.20 -6.01
C GLU A 283 23.46 -15.31 -5.32
N GLY A 284 23.53 -16.46 -5.96
CA GLY A 284 24.17 -17.63 -5.37
C GLY A 284 24.37 -18.75 -6.35
N ALA A 285 24.53 -19.95 -5.82
CA ALA A 285 24.76 -21.16 -6.60
C ALA A 285 23.65 -22.17 -6.39
N GLU A 286 23.17 -22.76 -7.46
CA GLU A 286 22.43 -24.02 -7.43
C GLU A 286 23.44 -25.14 -7.46
N VAL A 287 23.31 -26.11 -6.55
CA VAL A 287 24.20 -27.28 -6.45
C VAL A 287 23.37 -28.55 -6.40
N GLN A 288 23.76 -29.53 -7.18
CA GLN A 288 23.13 -30.84 -7.24
C GLN A 288 23.67 -31.79 -6.18
N PHE A 289 22.74 -32.40 -5.44
CA PHE A 289 23.04 -33.46 -4.46
C PHE A 289 22.44 -34.77 -4.94
N LYS A 290 23.24 -35.80 -4.93
CA LYS A 290 22.79 -37.16 -5.26
C LYS A 290 22.24 -37.85 -4.01
N VAL A 291 21.19 -38.62 -4.15
CA VAL A 291 20.63 -39.42 -3.10
C VAL A 291 21.43 -40.73 -3.00
N LYS A 292 21.86 -41.04 -1.78
CA LYS A 292 22.64 -42.28 -1.55
C LYS A 292 21.84 -43.53 -1.92
N ASP A 293 22.49 -44.48 -2.63
CA ASP A 293 21.94 -45.74 -3.08
C ASP A 293 20.69 -45.57 -3.99
N SER A 294 20.66 -44.51 -4.77
CA SER A 294 19.57 -44.17 -5.68
C SER A 294 20.12 -43.41 -6.88
N ASP A 295 19.36 -43.44 -7.97
CA ASP A 295 19.61 -42.61 -9.15
C ASP A 295 18.98 -41.20 -9.04
N LEU A 296 18.27 -40.94 -7.95
CA LEU A 296 17.66 -39.66 -7.67
C LEU A 296 18.70 -38.61 -7.32
N GLU A 297 18.44 -37.39 -7.79
CA GLU A 297 19.22 -36.22 -7.39
C GLU A 297 18.27 -35.01 -7.24
N PHE A 298 18.68 -34.06 -6.47
CA PHE A 298 17.92 -32.83 -6.28
C PHE A 298 18.85 -31.62 -6.18
N THR A 299 18.35 -30.46 -6.46
CA THR A 299 19.11 -29.22 -6.51
C THR A 299 18.76 -28.37 -5.29
N ILE A 300 19.77 -27.76 -4.67
CA ILE A 300 19.60 -26.72 -3.66
C ILE A 300 20.10 -25.38 -4.20
N PHE A 301 19.62 -24.31 -3.62
CA PHE A 301 20.15 -22.97 -3.86
C PHE A 301 20.75 -22.41 -2.57
N THR A 302 21.95 -21.81 -2.67
CA THR A 302 22.60 -21.17 -1.54
C THR A 302 23.26 -19.84 -1.93
N THR A 303 23.12 -18.84 -1.09
CA THR A 303 23.88 -17.58 -1.18
C THR A 303 25.23 -17.69 -0.46
N ARG A 304 25.42 -18.73 0.31
CA ARG A 304 26.61 -19.02 1.10
C ARG A 304 27.34 -20.24 0.56
N ALA A 305 27.78 -20.16 -0.70
CA ALA A 305 28.53 -21.22 -1.36
C ALA A 305 29.85 -21.57 -0.64
N ASP A 306 30.41 -20.64 0.16
CA ASP A 306 31.57 -20.84 1.01
C ASP A 306 31.36 -21.92 2.07
N THR A 307 30.13 -22.24 2.43
CA THR A 307 29.81 -23.15 3.55
C THR A 307 29.56 -24.60 3.13
N MET A 308 29.82 -24.97 1.90
CA MET A 308 29.60 -26.32 1.38
C MET A 308 30.27 -27.43 2.21
N PHE A 309 31.40 -27.17 2.79
CA PHE A 309 32.15 -28.15 3.61
C PHE A 309 31.58 -28.35 5.02
N GLY A 310 30.63 -27.46 5.41
CA GLY A 310 29.98 -27.53 6.72
C GLY A 310 28.56 -28.05 6.70
N VAL A 311 28.10 -28.57 5.56
CA VAL A 311 26.78 -29.18 5.43
C VAL A 311 26.74 -30.49 6.21
N THR A 312 25.84 -30.54 7.19
CA THR A 312 25.68 -31.69 8.08
C THR A 312 24.32 -32.37 7.94
N PHE A 313 23.37 -31.72 7.31
CA PHE A 313 22.08 -32.32 6.94
C PHE A 313 21.43 -31.50 5.81
N MET A 314 20.39 -32.09 5.21
CA MET A 314 19.55 -31.43 4.19
C MET A 314 18.14 -31.30 4.74
N VAL A 315 17.40 -30.31 4.26
CA VAL A 315 16.00 -30.10 4.68
C VAL A 315 15.11 -29.88 3.46
N LEU A 316 13.99 -30.58 3.41
CA LEU A 316 12.94 -30.42 2.40
C LEU A 316 11.76 -29.65 2.98
N ALA A 317 11.14 -28.80 2.17
CA ALA A 317 9.85 -28.21 2.50
C ALA A 317 8.79 -29.34 2.57
N PRO A 318 7.84 -29.28 3.52
CA PRO A 318 6.80 -30.32 3.65
C PRO A 318 5.97 -30.54 2.38
N GLU A 319 5.73 -29.49 1.62
CA GLU A 319 4.95 -29.49 0.38
C GLU A 319 5.76 -29.86 -0.87
N SER A 320 7.06 -30.08 -0.74
CA SER A 320 7.91 -30.50 -1.86
C SER A 320 7.54 -31.89 -2.39
N GLU A 321 7.55 -32.05 -3.70
CA GLU A 321 7.37 -33.36 -4.35
C GLU A 321 8.46 -34.36 -4.01
N LEU A 322 9.62 -33.88 -3.62
CA LEU A 322 10.78 -34.72 -3.18
C LEU A 322 10.44 -35.50 -1.90
N VAL A 323 9.54 -35.01 -1.05
CA VAL A 323 9.16 -35.70 0.18
C VAL A 323 8.66 -37.10 -0.09
N ALA A 324 7.73 -37.25 -1.05
CA ALA A 324 7.19 -38.56 -1.44
C ALA A 324 8.28 -39.49 -2.02
N GLN A 325 9.22 -38.92 -2.78
CA GLN A 325 10.28 -39.70 -3.45
C GLN A 325 11.37 -40.14 -2.47
N LEU A 326 11.68 -39.33 -1.45
CA LEU A 326 12.78 -39.59 -0.52
C LEU A 326 12.36 -40.22 0.80
N THR A 327 11.07 -40.25 1.12
CA THR A 327 10.57 -40.89 2.33
C THR A 327 10.67 -42.41 2.20
N THR A 328 11.43 -43.04 3.13
CA THR A 328 11.54 -44.50 3.16
C THR A 328 10.28 -45.14 3.74
N PRO A 329 9.99 -46.44 3.41
CA PRO A 329 8.81 -47.07 3.98
C PRO A 329 8.79 -47.11 5.52
N GLU A 330 9.93 -47.16 6.18
CA GLU A 330 10.06 -47.17 7.63
C GLU A 330 9.67 -45.82 8.26
N GLN A 331 9.84 -44.73 7.53
CA GLN A 331 9.57 -43.39 8.00
C GLN A 331 8.19 -42.84 7.54
N LYS A 332 7.51 -43.57 6.67
CA LYS A 332 6.29 -43.10 6.04
C LYS A 332 5.21 -42.65 7.03
N ALA A 333 4.97 -43.41 8.07
CA ALA A 333 3.93 -43.09 9.06
C ALA A 333 4.22 -41.77 9.80
N GLU A 334 5.45 -41.56 10.24
CA GLU A 334 5.89 -40.33 10.93
C GLU A 334 5.87 -39.11 10.00
N VAL A 335 6.31 -39.30 8.73
CA VAL A 335 6.30 -38.26 7.72
C VAL A 335 4.86 -37.82 7.40
N ASP A 336 3.96 -38.78 7.16
CA ASP A 336 2.55 -38.47 6.87
C ASP A 336 1.88 -37.72 8.03
N ALA A 337 2.15 -38.10 9.27
CA ALA A 337 1.65 -37.41 10.44
C ALA A 337 2.19 -35.96 10.55
N TYR A 338 3.46 -35.75 10.23
CA TYR A 338 4.06 -34.42 10.20
C TYR A 338 3.46 -33.55 9.11
N LEU A 339 3.25 -34.09 7.90
CA LEU A 339 2.64 -33.38 6.78
C LEU A 339 1.21 -32.92 7.11
N ASP A 340 0.42 -33.75 7.77
CA ASP A 340 -0.95 -33.42 8.18
C ASP A 340 -0.97 -32.25 9.18
N ARG A 341 0.00 -32.18 10.07
CA ARG A 341 0.13 -31.05 11.02
C ARG A 341 0.53 -29.75 10.32
N THR A 342 1.44 -29.83 9.35
CA THR A 342 1.99 -28.62 8.68
C THR A 342 1.06 -28.04 7.62
N LYS A 343 0.17 -28.84 7.03
CA LYS A 343 -0.85 -28.37 6.05
C LYS A 343 -1.76 -27.27 6.58
N LYS A 344 -1.94 -27.20 7.88
CA LYS A 344 -2.84 -26.24 8.54
C LYS A 344 -2.17 -24.88 8.82
N ARG A 345 -0.88 -24.78 8.54
CA ARG A 345 -0.09 -23.56 8.83
C ARG A 345 0.14 -22.77 7.56
N THR A 346 -0.12 -21.45 7.63
CA THR A 346 0.17 -20.53 6.54
C THR A 346 1.68 -20.27 6.46
N GLU A 347 2.13 -19.83 5.30
CA GLU A 347 3.53 -19.45 5.11
C GLU A 347 3.95 -18.32 6.05
N ARG A 348 3.08 -17.36 6.29
CA ARG A 348 3.32 -16.26 7.22
C ARG A 348 3.52 -16.75 8.65
N GLU A 349 2.68 -17.66 9.10
CA GLU A 349 2.83 -18.28 10.43
C GLU A 349 4.14 -19.05 10.55
N ARG A 350 4.51 -19.75 9.49
CA ARG A 350 5.77 -20.52 9.44
C ARG A 350 7.00 -19.61 9.50
N ILE A 351 6.94 -18.43 8.90
CA ILE A 351 8.01 -17.43 8.97
C ILE A 351 8.10 -16.80 10.36
N ALA A 352 6.95 -16.51 10.97
CA ALA A 352 6.88 -15.84 12.27
C ALA A 352 7.19 -16.76 13.46
N ASP A 353 6.80 -18.04 13.38
CA ASP A 353 7.00 -19.01 14.45
C ASP A 353 8.44 -19.56 14.43
N ARG A 354 9.14 -19.42 15.53
CA ARG A 354 10.52 -19.91 15.72
C ARG A 354 10.59 -21.26 16.42
N SER A 355 9.47 -21.91 16.67
CA SER A 355 9.47 -23.26 17.24
C SER A 355 10.09 -24.24 16.23
N VAL A 356 10.89 -25.17 16.74
CA VAL A 356 11.59 -26.17 15.91
C VAL A 356 10.73 -27.41 15.79
N THR A 357 10.34 -27.76 14.57
CA THR A 357 9.65 -29.01 14.23
C THR A 357 10.29 -29.67 13.02
N GLY A 358 10.24 -30.96 12.92
CA GLY A 358 10.75 -31.68 11.76
C GLY A 358 10.63 -33.17 11.91
N VAL A 359 10.87 -33.88 10.81
CA VAL A 359 10.88 -35.36 10.76
C VAL A 359 11.96 -35.84 9.80
N PHE A 360 12.60 -36.93 10.16
CA PHE A 360 13.60 -37.58 9.30
C PHE A 360 12.91 -38.33 8.15
N SER A 361 13.41 -38.16 6.92
CA SER A 361 12.88 -38.85 5.74
C SER A 361 13.27 -40.30 5.59
N GLY A 362 14.37 -40.74 6.24
CA GLY A 362 15.00 -42.05 6.08
C GLY A 362 16.09 -42.09 5.01
N SER A 363 16.20 -41.07 4.19
CA SER A 363 17.18 -40.97 3.10
C SER A 363 18.38 -40.09 3.44
N TYR A 364 19.49 -40.32 2.72
CA TYR A 364 20.73 -39.56 2.83
C TYR A 364 21.09 -38.95 1.47
N ALA A 365 21.68 -37.76 1.49
CA ALA A 365 22.23 -37.12 0.31
C ALA A 365 23.76 -37.08 0.37
N ILE A 366 24.41 -37.16 -0.78
CA ILE A 366 25.87 -37.12 -0.88
C ILE A 366 26.32 -35.69 -1.15
N ASN A 367 27.15 -35.14 -0.28
CA ASN A 367 27.75 -33.82 -0.47
C ASN A 367 28.80 -33.88 -1.60
N PRO A 368 28.68 -33.17 -2.69
CA PRO A 368 29.59 -33.24 -3.82
C PRO A 368 31.00 -32.69 -3.52
N PHE A 369 31.19 -32.00 -2.38
CA PHE A 369 32.49 -31.46 -1.98
C PHE A 369 33.23 -32.35 -0.95
N THR A 370 32.52 -33.05 -0.12
CA THR A 370 33.11 -33.91 0.95
C THR A 370 32.94 -35.40 0.71
N GLY A 371 32.02 -35.80 -0.15
CA GLY A 371 31.63 -37.20 -0.35
C GLY A 371 30.84 -37.81 0.81
N GLU A 372 30.54 -37.03 1.85
CA GLU A 372 29.82 -37.53 3.01
C GLU A 372 28.33 -37.70 2.71
N ALA A 373 27.74 -38.74 3.27
CA ALA A 373 26.28 -38.93 3.26
C ALA A 373 25.67 -38.19 4.45
N VAL A 374 24.80 -37.23 4.16
CA VAL A 374 24.12 -36.43 5.18
C VAL A 374 22.61 -36.73 5.19
N PRO A 375 21.98 -36.77 6.39
CA PRO A 375 20.56 -37.10 6.49
C PRO A 375 19.66 -36.03 5.88
N VAL A 376 18.58 -36.47 5.23
CA VAL A 376 17.57 -35.58 4.65
C VAL A 376 16.37 -35.49 5.57
N TRP A 377 16.12 -34.31 6.11
CA TRP A 377 15.02 -34.01 7.02
C TRP A 377 13.92 -33.28 6.27
N ILE A 378 12.74 -33.21 6.88
CA ILE A 378 11.58 -32.45 6.41
C ILE A 378 11.21 -31.50 7.54
N SER A 379 11.10 -30.21 7.23
CA SER A 379 10.73 -29.20 8.23
C SER A 379 10.01 -28.01 7.60
N ASP A 380 9.08 -27.46 8.34
CA ASP A 380 8.25 -26.34 7.92
C ASP A 380 8.95 -24.98 7.94
N TYR A 381 10.21 -24.90 8.41
CA TYR A 381 10.97 -23.65 8.26
C TYR A 381 11.53 -23.45 6.85
N VAL A 382 11.44 -24.48 6.00
CA VAL A 382 11.79 -24.40 4.58
C VAL A 382 10.51 -24.22 3.74
N LEU A 383 10.52 -23.25 2.85
CA LEU A 383 9.37 -22.91 1.99
C LEU A 383 9.60 -23.46 0.59
N ALA A 384 8.61 -24.15 0.03
CA ALA A 384 8.70 -24.73 -1.32
C ALA A 384 8.81 -23.69 -2.44
N GLY A 385 8.27 -22.51 -2.21
CA GLY A 385 8.29 -21.44 -3.20
C GLY A 385 9.59 -20.64 -3.21
N TYR A 386 10.52 -20.90 -2.29
CA TYR A 386 11.82 -20.23 -2.25
C TYR A 386 12.90 -21.19 -2.72
N GLY A 387 13.61 -20.80 -3.78
CA GLY A 387 14.62 -21.67 -4.38
C GLY A 387 13.99 -22.93 -4.97
N THR A 388 14.52 -24.08 -4.57
CA THR A 388 14.13 -25.40 -5.09
C THR A 388 13.18 -26.16 -4.15
N GLY A 389 12.84 -25.59 -3.00
CA GLY A 389 12.10 -26.29 -1.94
C GLY A 389 12.94 -27.26 -1.13
N ALA A 390 14.25 -27.28 -1.37
CA ALA A 390 15.23 -28.03 -0.62
C ALA A 390 16.41 -27.13 -0.26
N ILE A 391 16.93 -27.27 0.96
CA ILE A 391 18.11 -26.53 1.41
C ILE A 391 19.19 -27.46 1.91
N MET A 392 20.44 -27.05 1.78
CA MET A 392 21.54 -27.59 2.56
C MET A 392 21.57 -26.86 3.90
N ALA A 393 21.80 -27.58 4.98
CA ALA A 393 21.86 -26.98 6.30
C ALA A 393 23.30 -26.89 6.81
N VAL A 394 23.67 -25.70 7.24
CA VAL A 394 24.96 -25.37 7.82
C VAL A 394 24.76 -24.78 9.20
N PRO A 395 24.58 -25.59 10.22
CA PRO A 395 24.15 -25.11 11.54
C PRO A 395 25.16 -24.20 12.23
N ALA A 396 26.44 -24.30 11.90
CA ALA A 396 27.46 -23.42 12.47
C ALA A 396 27.30 -21.95 12.02
N HIS A 397 26.66 -21.66 10.85
CA HIS A 397 26.63 -20.35 10.23
C HIS A 397 25.23 -19.88 9.81
N ASP A 398 24.20 -20.56 10.31
CA ASP A 398 22.80 -20.17 10.12
C ASP A 398 22.01 -20.46 11.40
N SER A 399 21.35 -19.44 11.94
CA SER A 399 20.66 -19.55 13.23
C SER A 399 19.49 -20.52 13.24
N ARG A 400 18.78 -20.67 12.12
CA ARG A 400 17.66 -21.62 12.01
C ARG A 400 18.16 -23.05 11.94
N ASP A 401 19.18 -23.29 11.14
CA ASP A 401 19.84 -24.60 11.03
C ASP A 401 20.47 -24.98 12.37
N TYR A 402 21.04 -24.00 13.08
CA TYR A 402 21.60 -24.19 14.41
C TYR A 402 20.54 -24.64 15.41
N ALA A 403 19.41 -23.96 15.48
CA ALA A 403 18.31 -24.33 16.36
C ALA A 403 17.78 -25.73 16.05
N PHE A 404 17.66 -26.07 14.77
CA PHE A 404 17.24 -27.39 14.30
C PHE A 404 18.26 -28.48 14.72
N ALA A 405 19.52 -28.23 14.47
CA ALA A 405 20.61 -29.19 14.83
C ALA A 405 20.69 -29.44 16.34
N LYS A 406 20.56 -28.39 17.16
CA LYS A 406 20.55 -28.53 18.62
C LYS A 406 19.34 -29.33 19.10
N HIS A 407 18.16 -29.07 18.53
CA HIS A 407 16.94 -29.77 18.90
C HIS A 407 16.99 -31.27 18.58
N PHE A 408 17.51 -31.64 17.41
CA PHE A 408 17.57 -33.03 16.93
C PHE A 408 18.94 -33.71 17.13
N GLY A 409 19.88 -33.05 17.79
CA GLY A 409 21.20 -33.65 18.10
C GLY A 409 22.09 -33.88 16.86
N LEU A 410 22.00 -33.00 15.87
CA LEU A 410 22.78 -33.10 14.63
C LEU A 410 24.14 -32.39 14.76
N GLU A 411 25.12 -32.80 13.97
CA GLU A 411 26.48 -32.25 13.98
C GLU A 411 26.48 -30.75 13.59
N ILE A 412 27.32 -29.97 14.30
CA ILE A 412 27.59 -28.55 14.03
C ILE A 412 29.07 -28.39 13.75
N ARG A 413 29.42 -28.00 12.53
CA ARG A 413 30.81 -27.94 12.05
C ARG A 413 31.19 -26.49 11.72
N PRO A 414 32.03 -25.83 12.57
CA PRO A 414 32.46 -24.46 12.30
C PRO A 414 33.39 -24.34 11.09
N LEU A 415 33.24 -23.29 10.29
CA LEU A 415 34.01 -23.05 9.07
C LEU A 415 34.73 -21.70 9.07
N VAL A 416 34.68 -20.95 10.16
CA VAL A 416 35.35 -19.66 10.31
C VAL A 416 36.34 -19.73 11.46
N GLU A 417 37.55 -19.25 11.25
CA GLU A 417 38.62 -19.27 12.28
C GLU A 417 38.20 -18.47 13.52
N GLY A 418 38.39 -19.07 14.69
CA GLY A 418 38.15 -18.41 15.97
C GLY A 418 36.68 -18.22 16.35
N CYS A 419 35.72 -18.71 15.57
CA CYS A 419 34.31 -18.62 15.97
C CYS A 419 33.94 -19.65 17.04
N ASP A 420 33.10 -19.24 17.98
CA ASP A 420 32.57 -20.12 19.02
C ASP A 420 31.10 -20.43 18.73
N VAL A 421 30.78 -21.67 18.39
CA VAL A 421 29.43 -22.14 18.05
C VAL A 421 28.79 -22.99 19.14
N SER A 422 29.32 -22.93 20.37
CA SER A 422 28.84 -23.75 21.48
C SER A 422 27.43 -23.33 21.97
N GLU A 423 27.13 -22.07 21.95
CA GLU A 423 25.86 -21.48 22.43
C GLU A 423 24.97 -20.92 21.31
N GLU A 424 25.56 -20.41 20.24
CA GLU A 424 24.86 -19.80 19.12
C GLU A 424 25.64 -20.01 17.81
N SER A 425 24.96 -19.82 16.68
CA SER A 425 25.59 -19.83 15.36
C SER A 425 26.42 -18.57 15.13
N PHE A 426 27.41 -18.66 14.25
CA PHE A 426 28.20 -17.54 13.80
C PHE A 426 27.71 -17.12 12.40
N ASP A 427 26.73 -16.23 12.34
CA ASP A 427 26.06 -15.83 11.09
C ASP A 427 26.76 -14.68 10.36
N ALA A 428 27.75 -14.05 10.97
CA ALA A 428 28.51 -12.95 10.36
C ALA A 428 29.17 -13.40 9.05
N LYS A 429 29.14 -12.49 8.07
CA LYS A 429 29.70 -12.72 6.73
C LYS A 429 31.14 -12.22 6.60
N GLU A 430 31.84 -12.09 7.71
CA GLU A 430 33.22 -11.64 7.77
C GLU A 430 34.05 -12.67 8.55
N GLY A 431 35.27 -12.91 8.10
CA GLY A 431 36.22 -13.82 8.73
C GLY A 431 37.01 -14.63 7.72
N ILE A 432 37.88 -15.49 8.23
CA ILE A 432 38.74 -16.35 7.43
C ILE A 432 38.19 -17.77 7.49
N VAL A 433 38.05 -18.40 6.33
CA VAL A 433 37.50 -19.75 6.20
C VAL A 433 38.51 -20.79 6.68
N CYS A 434 38.02 -21.78 7.42
CA CYS A 434 38.78 -22.96 7.86
C CYS A 434 37.93 -24.22 7.66
N ASN A 435 38.51 -25.41 7.86
CA ASN A 435 37.84 -26.69 7.71
C ASN A 435 37.16 -26.93 6.35
N SER A 436 37.66 -26.30 5.31
CA SER A 436 37.09 -26.34 3.99
C SER A 436 38.15 -26.68 2.92
N PRO A 437 38.67 -27.96 2.84
CA PRO A 437 38.28 -29.13 3.64
C PRO A 437 38.92 -29.18 5.03
N ARG A 438 38.44 -30.10 5.86
CA ARG A 438 39.05 -30.42 7.14
C ARG A 438 40.47 -30.95 6.92
N LEU A 439 41.42 -30.58 7.78
CA LEU A 439 42.82 -30.96 7.67
C LEU A 439 43.09 -32.42 8.10
N ASP A 440 42.17 -33.02 8.86
CA ASP A 440 42.29 -34.37 9.41
C ASP A 440 41.69 -35.48 8.52
N VAL A 441 41.18 -35.12 7.36
CA VAL A 441 40.58 -36.06 6.40
C VAL A 441 41.26 -35.93 5.02
N THR A 442 41.21 -37.00 4.23
CA THR A 442 41.65 -36.95 2.83
C THR A 442 40.65 -36.14 2.03
N PRO A 443 41.10 -35.11 1.32
CA PRO A 443 40.21 -34.31 0.47
C PRO A 443 39.47 -35.17 -0.56
N TYR A 444 38.14 -34.97 -0.66
CA TYR A 444 37.31 -35.64 -1.65
C TYR A 444 37.41 -34.97 -3.03
N CYS A 445 37.59 -33.63 -3.05
CA CYS A 445 37.76 -32.84 -4.26
C CYS A 445 39.00 -31.94 -4.13
N ASP A 446 39.38 -31.29 -5.23
CA ASP A 446 40.58 -30.43 -5.29
C ASP A 446 40.33 -28.98 -4.87
N LEU A 447 39.10 -28.64 -4.49
CA LEU A 447 38.78 -27.32 -3.97
C LEU A 447 39.24 -27.15 -2.52
N SER A 448 39.98 -26.09 -2.24
CA SER A 448 40.29 -25.64 -0.89
C SER A 448 39.94 -24.17 -0.71
N LEU A 449 39.19 -23.88 0.33
CA LEU A 449 38.78 -22.51 0.71
C LEU A 449 39.54 -22.03 1.95
N ASN A 450 40.37 -22.88 2.56
CA ASN A 450 41.11 -22.54 3.77
C ASN A 450 42.02 -21.34 3.57
N GLY A 451 41.93 -20.37 4.47
CA GLY A 451 42.72 -19.14 4.44
C GLY A 451 42.11 -18.00 3.57
N LEU A 452 41.02 -18.25 2.86
CA LEU A 452 40.31 -17.22 2.11
C LEU A 452 39.36 -16.44 3.02
N THR A 453 39.07 -15.21 2.66
CA THR A 453 37.94 -14.49 3.27
C THR A 453 36.62 -15.14 2.82
N ILE A 454 35.53 -14.93 3.57
CA ILE A 454 34.21 -15.48 3.21
C ILE A 454 33.82 -15.03 1.82
N LYS A 455 34.03 -13.74 1.50
CA LYS A 455 33.75 -13.17 0.17
C LYS A 455 34.53 -13.86 -0.95
N GLU A 456 35.82 -14.05 -0.76
CA GLU A 456 36.68 -14.75 -1.71
C GLU A 456 36.26 -16.22 -1.87
N ALA A 457 35.92 -16.86 -0.76
CA ALA A 457 35.48 -18.25 -0.74
C ALA A 457 34.16 -18.46 -1.50
N ILE A 458 33.20 -17.53 -1.39
CA ILE A 458 31.92 -17.53 -2.11
C ILE A 458 32.20 -17.49 -3.63
N GLU A 459 33.03 -16.56 -4.08
CA GLU A 459 33.36 -16.43 -5.51
C GLU A 459 34.14 -17.63 -6.03
N THR A 460 35.09 -18.13 -5.25
CA THR A 460 35.89 -19.32 -5.62
C THR A 460 34.99 -20.56 -5.76
N THR A 461 34.04 -20.73 -4.85
CA THR A 461 33.13 -21.90 -4.87
C THR A 461 32.16 -21.80 -6.05
N LYS A 462 31.62 -20.62 -6.34
CA LYS A 462 30.74 -20.40 -7.50
C LYS A 462 31.47 -20.78 -8.80
N LYS A 463 32.69 -20.33 -8.95
CA LYS A 463 33.54 -20.66 -10.10
C LYS A 463 33.75 -22.15 -10.23
N TYR A 464 34.07 -22.80 -9.12
CA TYR A 464 34.29 -24.27 -9.06
C TYR A 464 33.03 -25.04 -9.46
N VAL A 465 31.85 -24.66 -8.94
CA VAL A 465 30.58 -25.27 -9.28
C VAL A 465 30.31 -25.22 -10.78
N LYS A 466 30.59 -24.06 -11.40
CA LYS A 466 30.40 -23.85 -12.85
C LYS A 466 31.39 -24.69 -13.67
N GLU A 467 32.67 -24.65 -13.33
CA GLU A 467 33.75 -25.37 -14.05
C GLU A 467 33.64 -26.91 -13.98
N HIS A 468 33.09 -27.42 -12.87
CA HIS A 468 32.99 -28.88 -12.64
C HIS A 468 31.57 -29.43 -12.87
N ASN A 469 30.68 -28.65 -13.45
CA ASN A 469 29.27 -29.02 -13.71
C ASN A 469 28.55 -29.61 -12.49
N LEU A 470 28.79 -29.02 -11.32
CA LEU A 470 28.10 -29.39 -10.08
C LEU A 470 26.76 -28.66 -9.91
N GLY A 471 26.50 -27.72 -10.77
CA GLY A 471 25.32 -26.85 -10.75
C GLY A 471 25.55 -25.59 -11.59
N ARG A 472 24.89 -24.52 -11.21
CA ARG A 472 24.99 -23.24 -11.92
C ARG A 472 24.97 -22.04 -10.97
N VAL A 473 25.56 -20.93 -11.37
CA VAL A 473 25.43 -19.65 -10.69
C VAL A 473 24.12 -19.02 -11.15
N LYS A 474 23.31 -18.54 -10.22
CA LYS A 474 21.97 -18.06 -10.51
C LYS A 474 21.59 -16.87 -9.63
N VAL A 475 20.83 -15.95 -10.20
CA VAL A 475 20.10 -14.93 -9.47
C VAL A 475 18.70 -15.46 -9.21
N ASN A 476 18.30 -15.46 -7.95
CA ASN A 476 16.98 -15.90 -7.52
C ASN A 476 16.19 -14.73 -6.96
N TYR A 477 14.88 -14.83 -7.06
CA TYR A 477 13.96 -13.84 -6.50
C TYR A 477 12.93 -14.54 -5.63
N ARG A 478 12.62 -13.95 -4.48
CA ARG A 478 11.56 -14.45 -3.60
C ARG A 478 10.17 -14.20 -4.17
N LEU A 479 10.05 -13.16 -5.00
CA LEU A 479 8.79 -12.79 -5.64
C LEU A 479 8.22 -13.97 -6.43
N ARG A 480 6.97 -14.27 -6.17
CA ARG A 480 6.23 -15.35 -6.84
C ARG A 480 5.25 -14.81 -7.85
N ASP A 481 4.85 -15.68 -8.77
CA ASP A 481 3.77 -15.36 -9.70
C ASP A 481 2.47 -15.13 -8.93
N ALA A 482 1.68 -14.17 -9.42
CA ALA A 482 0.41 -13.83 -8.81
C ALA A 482 -0.64 -14.88 -9.14
N ILE A 483 -1.35 -15.37 -8.13
CA ILE A 483 -2.51 -16.21 -8.32
C ILE A 483 -3.66 -15.31 -8.74
N PHE A 484 -4.19 -15.53 -9.93
CA PHE A 484 -5.07 -14.60 -10.62
C PHE A 484 -6.50 -15.12 -10.82
N SER A 485 -6.89 -16.21 -10.22
CA SER A 485 -8.27 -16.68 -10.28
C SER A 485 -8.91 -16.78 -8.90
N ARG A 486 -10.23 -16.54 -8.87
CA ARG A 486 -11.06 -16.62 -7.67
C ARG A 486 -12.32 -17.40 -7.95
N GLN A 487 -12.75 -18.20 -7.00
CA GLN A 487 -13.95 -19.01 -7.05
C GLN A 487 -15.13 -18.21 -6.52
N ARG A 488 -15.41 -17.08 -7.18
CA ARG A 488 -16.49 -16.17 -6.82
C ARG A 488 -17.25 -15.70 -8.05
N TYR A 489 -18.46 -15.19 -7.85
CA TYR A 489 -19.31 -14.62 -8.89
C TYR A 489 -18.92 -13.16 -9.18
N TRP A 490 -18.82 -12.34 -8.13
CA TRP A 490 -18.64 -10.89 -8.27
C TRP A 490 -17.18 -10.54 -8.52
N GLY A 491 -16.80 -10.61 -9.76
CA GLY A 491 -15.47 -10.32 -10.28
C GLY A 491 -15.48 -10.33 -11.80
N GLU A 492 -14.41 -9.87 -12.42
CA GLU A 492 -14.29 -9.83 -13.88
C GLU A 492 -14.26 -11.27 -14.42
N PRO A 493 -15.15 -11.64 -15.37
CA PRO A 493 -15.07 -12.96 -15.98
C PRO A 493 -13.85 -13.08 -16.89
N PHE A 494 -13.27 -14.28 -16.94
CA PHE A 494 -12.17 -14.56 -17.87
C PHE A 494 -12.73 -14.77 -19.28
N PRO A 495 -12.12 -14.15 -20.30
CA PRO A 495 -12.53 -14.31 -21.68
C PRO A 495 -11.98 -15.63 -22.27
N VAL A 496 -12.28 -16.75 -21.62
CA VAL A 496 -11.67 -18.06 -21.87
C VAL A 496 -12.72 -19.14 -22.04
N TYR A 497 -12.58 -19.93 -23.09
CA TYR A 497 -13.29 -21.19 -23.25
C TYR A 497 -12.33 -22.38 -23.27
N TYR A 498 -12.81 -23.57 -23.00
CA TYR A 498 -12.01 -24.78 -22.93
C TYR A 498 -12.32 -25.75 -24.05
N LYS A 499 -11.28 -26.13 -24.77
CA LYS A 499 -11.31 -27.15 -25.81
C LYS A 499 -10.28 -28.23 -25.46
N ASP A 500 -10.70 -29.47 -25.36
CA ASP A 500 -9.86 -30.62 -25.00
C ASP A 500 -9.08 -30.39 -23.67
N GLY A 501 -9.71 -29.69 -22.74
CA GLY A 501 -9.12 -29.34 -21.44
C GLY A 501 -8.12 -28.20 -21.47
N MET A 502 -7.87 -27.60 -22.64
CA MET A 502 -6.94 -26.48 -22.80
C MET A 502 -7.68 -25.15 -22.95
N PRO A 503 -7.18 -24.07 -22.36
CA PRO A 503 -7.80 -22.74 -22.45
C PRO A 503 -7.50 -22.08 -23.81
N TYR A 504 -8.52 -21.42 -24.34
CA TYR A 504 -8.43 -20.59 -25.54
C TYR A 504 -9.12 -19.27 -25.26
N MET A 505 -8.57 -18.20 -25.82
CA MET A 505 -9.18 -16.87 -25.68
C MET A 505 -10.34 -16.71 -26.65
N ILE A 506 -11.41 -16.05 -26.22
CA ILE A 506 -12.47 -15.59 -27.14
C ILE A 506 -11.92 -14.48 -28.03
N ASP A 507 -12.63 -14.16 -29.12
CA ASP A 507 -12.20 -13.11 -30.03
C ASP A 507 -12.12 -11.74 -29.31
N GLU A 508 -11.08 -11.01 -29.55
CA GLU A 508 -10.88 -9.64 -29.00
C GLU A 508 -12.05 -8.72 -29.35
N ALA A 509 -12.58 -8.84 -30.56
CA ALA A 509 -13.74 -8.05 -31.01
C ALA A 509 -15.03 -8.38 -30.25
N SER A 510 -15.09 -9.51 -29.55
CA SER A 510 -16.26 -9.94 -28.77
C SER A 510 -16.25 -9.45 -27.32
N LEU A 511 -15.19 -8.77 -26.90
CA LEU A 511 -15.09 -8.18 -25.57
C LEU A 511 -16.02 -6.95 -25.44
N PRO A 512 -16.59 -6.66 -24.27
CA PRO A 512 -16.43 -7.41 -23.01
C PRO A 512 -17.31 -8.65 -22.95
N LEU A 513 -16.80 -9.71 -22.29
CA LEU A 513 -17.58 -10.85 -21.88
C LEU A 513 -18.23 -10.53 -20.53
N GLU A 514 -19.56 -10.40 -20.51
CA GLU A 514 -20.30 -9.97 -19.31
C GLU A 514 -20.67 -11.15 -18.41
N LEU A 515 -20.78 -10.88 -17.10
CA LEU A 515 -21.24 -11.88 -16.13
C LEU A 515 -22.66 -12.39 -16.46
N PRO A 516 -22.89 -13.69 -16.38
CA PRO A 516 -24.24 -14.25 -16.60
C PRO A 516 -25.10 -14.12 -15.34
N GLU A 517 -26.42 -14.30 -15.53
CA GLU A 517 -27.33 -14.49 -14.41
C GLU A 517 -27.11 -15.86 -13.76
N VAL A 518 -27.13 -15.90 -12.43
CA VAL A 518 -27.03 -17.15 -11.66
C VAL A 518 -28.13 -17.19 -10.60
N ALA A 519 -28.61 -18.41 -10.30
CA ALA A 519 -29.64 -18.62 -9.30
C ALA A 519 -29.13 -18.48 -7.87
N LYS A 520 -27.84 -18.75 -7.64
CA LYS A 520 -27.18 -18.72 -6.34
C LYS A 520 -25.76 -18.21 -6.49
N PHE A 521 -25.27 -17.51 -5.45
CA PHE A 521 -23.89 -16.98 -5.38
C PHE A 521 -22.93 -17.88 -4.58
N LEU A 522 -23.40 -19.04 -4.15
CA LEU A 522 -22.61 -20.08 -3.49
C LEU A 522 -22.02 -21.05 -4.53
N PRO A 523 -20.95 -21.77 -4.18
CA PRO A 523 -20.47 -22.88 -5.01
C PRO A 523 -21.56 -23.90 -5.32
N THR A 524 -21.39 -24.66 -6.40
CA THR A 524 -22.31 -25.74 -6.76
C THR A 524 -22.16 -26.92 -5.78
N GLU A 525 -23.12 -27.85 -5.78
CA GLU A 525 -23.08 -29.07 -4.97
C GLU A 525 -21.84 -29.92 -5.28
N THR A 526 -21.33 -29.85 -6.51
CA THR A 526 -20.14 -30.58 -6.95
C THR A 526 -18.83 -29.81 -6.69
N GLY A 527 -18.91 -28.65 -6.03
CA GLY A 527 -17.73 -27.83 -5.65
C GLY A 527 -17.22 -26.89 -6.73
N GLU A 528 -17.96 -26.71 -7.80
CA GLU A 528 -17.63 -25.72 -8.84
C GLU A 528 -17.89 -24.30 -8.33
N PRO A 529 -17.15 -23.29 -8.86
CA PRO A 529 -17.43 -21.88 -8.52
C PRO A 529 -18.88 -21.46 -8.80
N PRO A 530 -19.37 -20.36 -8.24
CA PRO A 530 -20.74 -19.88 -8.42
C PRO A 530 -21.20 -19.76 -9.88
N LEU A 531 -20.30 -19.46 -10.82
CA LEU A 531 -20.62 -19.44 -12.27
C LEU A 531 -21.07 -20.81 -12.81
N GLY A 532 -20.80 -21.90 -12.10
CA GLY A 532 -21.30 -23.22 -12.40
C GLY A 532 -22.84 -23.33 -12.34
N HIS A 533 -23.49 -22.41 -11.62
CA HIS A 533 -24.98 -22.32 -11.62
C HIS A 533 -25.55 -21.64 -12.86
N ALA A 534 -24.73 -21.01 -13.71
CA ALA A 534 -25.22 -20.36 -14.91
C ALA A 534 -25.71 -21.39 -15.94
N THR A 535 -26.87 -21.14 -16.49
CA THR A 535 -27.46 -21.98 -17.55
C THR A 535 -27.06 -21.52 -18.95
N LYS A 536 -26.64 -20.28 -19.09
CA LYS A 536 -26.19 -19.67 -20.35
C LYS A 536 -24.75 -19.19 -20.17
N TRP A 537 -23.82 -20.14 -20.24
CA TRP A 537 -22.39 -19.85 -20.05
C TRP A 537 -21.52 -20.79 -20.91
N ALA A 538 -21.79 -20.78 -22.21
CA ALA A 538 -21.03 -21.50 -23.22
C ALA A 538 -20.68 -20.56 -24.38
N TRP A 539 -19.55 -20.80 -25.01
CA TRP A 539 -19.06 -19.96 -26.10
C TRP A 539 -19.26 -20.63 -27.44
N ASP A 540 -20.02 -19.98 -28.33
CA ASP A 540 -20.18 -20.38 -29.71
C ASP A 540 -19.06 -19.76 -30.55
N THR A 541 -18.12 -20.57 -31.01
CA THR A 541 -16.96 -20.12 -31.79
C THR A 541 -17.32 -19.71 -33.23
N VAL A 542 -18.47 -20.12 -33.73
CA VAL A 542 -18.95 -19.77 -35.09
C VAL A 542 -19.66 -18.42 -35.08
N ASN A 543 -20.62 -18.26 -34.16
CA ASN A 543 -21.41 -17.03 -34.03
C ASN A 543 -20.79 -16.00 -33.10
N LYS A 544 -19.72 -16.37 -32.41
CA LYS A 544 -18.95 -15.49 -31.51
C LYS A 544 -19.79 -14.82 -30.45
N CYS A 545 -20.57 -15.63 -29.74
CA CYS A 545 -21.47 -15.17 -28.69
C CYS A 545 -21.67 -16.24 -27.60
N VAL A 546 -22.18 -15.80 -26.45
CA VAL A 546 -22.55 -16.67 -25.35
C VAL A 546 -23.87 -17.34 -25.65
N VAL A 547 -23.95 -18.66 -25.47
CA VAL A 547 -25.13 -19.48 -25.71
C VAL A 547 -25.43 -20.38 -24.51
N GLU A 548 -26.61 -21.02 -24.52
CA GLU A 548 -27.00 -21.95 -23.45
C GLU A 548 -26.04 -23.14 -23.35
N ASN A 549 -25.81 -23.62 -22.14
CA ASN A 549 -24.91 -24.74 -21.86
C ASN A 549 -25.33 -26.04 -22.56
N GLU A 550 -26.61 -26.23 -22.78
CA GLU A 550 -27.15 -27.42 -23.51
C GLU A 550 -26.67 -27.50 -24.95
N LYS A 551 -26.18 -26.39 -25.51
CA LYS A 551 -25.63 -26.35 -26.88
C LYS A 551 -24.17 -26.77 -26.97
N ILE A 552 -23.50 -27.06 -25.85
CA ILE A 552 -22.10 -27.50 -25.84
C ILE A 552 -21.98 -28.83 -26.57
N ASP A 553 -21.24 -28.85 -27.66
CA ASP A 553 -20.95 -30.03 -28.46
C ASP A 553 -19.45 -30.39 -28.49
N HIS A 554 -18.60 -29.59 -27.88
CA HIS A 554 -17.14 -29.71 -27.87
C HIS A 554 -16.50 -29.73 -29.29
N VAL A 555 -17.22 -29.23 -30.28
CA VAL A 555 -16.76 -29.08 -31.67
C VAL A 555 -16.79 -27.62 -32.09
N THR A 556 -17.92 -26.93 -31.87
CA THR A 556 -18.11 -25.50 -32.19
C THR A 556 -18.53 -24.68 -30.98
N VAL A 557 -19.12 -25.31 -29.97
CA VAL A 557 -19.60 -24.68 -28.74
C VAL A 557 -18.89 -25.33 -27.55
N PHE A 558 -18.24 -24.50 -26.75
CA PHE A 558 -17.39 -24.95 -25.65
C PHE A 558 -17.78 -24.28 -24.32
N PRO A 559 -17.45 -24.92 -23.17
CA PRO A 559 -17.70 -24.32 -21.87
C PRO A 559 -16.76 -23.13 -21.61
N LEU A 560 -17.30 -22.08 -20.98
CA LEU A 560 -16.55 -20.92 -20.53
C LEU A 560 -15.95 -21.15 -19.14
N GLU A 561 -14.88 -20.42 -18.81
CA GLU A 561 -14.23 -20.41 -17.50
C GLU A 561 -15.22 -20.07 -16.40
N LEU A 562 -15.18 -20.82 -15.31
CA LEU A 562 -16.05 -20.61 -14.14
C LEU A 562 -15.46 -19.72 -13.05
N ASN A 563 -14.13 -19.55 -13.04
CA ASN A 563 -13.46 -18.63 -12.12
C ASN A 563 -13.62 -17.18 -12.60
N THR A 564 -13.46 -16.24 -11.68
CA THR A 564 -13.34 -14.81 -11.98
C THR A 564 -11.99 -14.29 -11.57
N MET A 565 -11.63 -13.09 -12.05
CA MET A 565 -10.37 -12.43 -11.70
C MET A 565 -10.43 -11.88 -10.26
N PRO A 566 -9.27 -11.73 -9.60
CA PRO A 566 -9.23 -11.10 -8.28
C PRO A 566 -9.51 -9.60 -8.37
N GLY A 567 -9.86 -8.98 -7.24
CA GLY A 567 -10.15 -7.55 -7.16
C GLY A 567 -9.02 -6.67 -7.69
N PHE A 568 -7.77 -7.07 -7.51
CA PHE A 568 -6.62 -6.29 -7.99
C PHE A 568 -6.48 -6.27 -9.52
N ALA A 569 -7.21 -7.08 -10.25
CA ALA A 569 -7.19 -7.03 -11.72
C ALA A 569 -7.68 -5.66 -12.24
N GLY A 570 -8.80 -5.19 -11.71
CA GLY A 570 -9.36 -3.90 -12.08
C GLY A 570 -8.55 -2.70 -11.60
N SER A 571 -7.91 -2.82 -10.45
CA SER A 571 -7.14 -1.73 -9.86
C SER A 571 -5.72 -1.58 -10.40
N SER A 572 -5.22 -2.54 -11.18
CA SER A 572 -3.82 -2.50 -11.62
C SER A 572 -3.51 -1.44 -12.68
N ALA A 573 -4.45 -1.12 -13.55
CA ALA A 573 -4.24 -0.14 -14.64
C ALA A 573 -5.28 0.98 -14.69
N TYR A 574 -6.00 1.22 -13.59
CA TYR A 574 -7.09 2.19 -13.59
C TYR A 574 -6.62 3.63 -13.84
N TYR A 575 -5.41 3.98 -13.44
CA TYR A 575 -4.81 5.30 -13.69
C TYR A 575 -4.69 5.61 -15.20
N LEU A 576 -4.48 4.62 -16.05
CA LEU A 576 -4.48 4.80 -17.50
C LEU A 576 -5.89 5.03 -18.05
N ARG A 577 -6.85 4.27 -17.51
CA ARG A 577 -8.25 4.40 -17.95
C ARG A 577 -8.86 5.75 -17.58
N TYR A 578 -8.47 6.32 -16.44
CA TYR A 578 -8.87 7.68 -16.07
C TYR A 578 -8.43 8.74 -17.08
N MET A 579 -7.33 8.52 -17.78
CA MET A 579 -6.87 9.46 -18.79
C MET A 579 -7.85 9.55 -19.97
N ASP A 580 -8.52 8.45 -20.31
CA ASP A 580 -9.39 8.33 -21.49
C ASP A 580 -10.55 7.33 -21.26
N PRO A 581 -11.41 7.60 -20.26
CA PRO A 581 -12.39 6.60 -19.80
C PRO A 581 -13.53 6.31 -20.78
N HIS A 582 -13.77 7.19 -21.75
CA HIS A 582 -14.85 7.05 -22.74
C HIS A 582 -14.37 6.48 -24.08
N ASN A 583 -13.13 6.07 -24.20
CA ASN A 583 -12.59 5.47 -25.42
C ASN A 583 -13.05 4.03 -25.53
N HIS A 584 -13.79 3.70 -26.59
CA HIS A 584 -14.27 2.34 -26.84
C HIS A 584 -13.35 1.52 -27.74
N GLN A 585 -12.31 2.13 -28.30
CA GLN A 585 -11.41 1.50 -29.27
C GLN A 585 -10.08 1.08 -28.67
N ALA A 586 -9.67 1.75 -27.60
CA ALA A 586 -8.40 1.48 -26.92
C ALA A 586 -8.54 1.76 -25.41
N LEU A 587 -7.67 1.16 -24.62
CA LEU A 587 -7.55 1.45 -23.19
C LEU A 587 -7.32 2.95 -22.96
N VAL A 588 -6.43 3.52 -23.75
CA VAL A 588 -6.09 4.94 -23.77
C VAL A 588 -5.56 5.32 -25.16
N ASP A 589 -5.98 6.49 -25.66
CA ASP A 589 -5.44 7.02 -26.90
C ASP A 589 -3.95 7.33 -26.72
N PRO A 590 -3.07 6.96 -27.64
CA PRO A 590 -1.63 7.21 -27.54
C PRO A 590 -1.26 8.68 -27.33
N LYS A 591 -1.98 9.61 -27.93
CA LYS A 591 -1.72 11.05 -27.74
C LYS A 591 -2.11 11.54 -26.35
N ILE A 592 -3.18 11.01 -25.80
CA ILE A 592 -3.64 11.32 -24.44
C ILE A 592 -2.65 10.76 -23.41
N ASP A 593 -2.17 9.55 -23.61
CA ASP A 593 -1.15 8.94 -22.77
C ASP A 593 0.17 9.72 -22.83
N GLN A 594 0.59 10.17 -23.99
CA GLN A 594 1.79 11.00 -24.17
C GLN A 594 1.68 12.35 -23.45
N TYR A 595 0.49 12.90 -23.32
CA TYR A 595 0.26 14.14 -22.58
C TYR A 595 0.34 13.93 -21.06
N TRP A 596 -0.44 12.98 -20.54
CA TRP A 596 -0.51 12.73 -19.09
C TRP A 596 0.65 11.89 -18.55
N LYS A 597 1.23 11.03 -19.39
CA LYS A 597 2.36 10.13 -19.08
C LYS A 597 2.09 9.15 -17.95
N ASN A 598 2.31 9.58 -16.72
CA ASN A 598 2.07 8.80 -15.51
C ASN A 598 1.51 9.70 -14.41
N VAL A 599 1.20 9.09 -13.28
CA VAL A 599 0.75 9.81 -12.10
C VAL A 599 1.92 10.54 -11.46
N ASP A 600 1.83 11.87 -11.34
CA ASP A 600 2.86 12.69 -10.69
C ASP A 600 2.84 12.55 -9.17
N LEU A 601 1.64 12.50 -8.58
CA LEU A 601 1.44 12.30 -7.16
C LEU A 601 0.36 11.25 -6.91
N TYR A 602 0.74 10.19 -6.21
CA TYR A 602 -0.17 9.12 -5.80
C TYR A 602 -0.29 9.09 -4.28
N VAL A 603 -1.53 9.12 -3.78
CA VAL A 603 -1.81 9.13 -2.35
C VAL A 603 -2.64 7.91 -1.96
N GLY A 604 -2.17 7.15 -1.00
CA GLY A 604 -2.86 5.95 -0.54
C GLY A 604 -2.20 5.27 0.64
N GLY A 605 -2.82 4.21 1.15
CA GLY A 605 -2.36 3.51 2.34
C GLY A 605 -1.11 2.64 2.13
N THR A 606 -0.33 2.47 3.20
CA THR A 606 0.88 1.63 3.19
C THR A 606 0.58 0.14 3.07
N GLU A 607 -0.63 -0.29 3.38
CA GLU A 607 -1.08 -1.69 3.27
C GLU A 607 -1.01 -2.24 1.84
N HIS A 608 -0.92 -1.35 0.85
CA HIS A 608 -0.84 -1.71 -0.56
C HIS A 608 0.59 -1.87 -1.10
N ALA A 609 1.60 -1.72 -0.24
CA ALA A 609 3.01 -1.71 -0.63
C ALA A 609 3.48 -2.97 -1.37
N THR A 610 3.02 -4.15 -0.95
CA THR A 610 3.41 -5.46 -1.53
C THR A 610 2.32 -6.09 -2.39
N GLY A 611 1.13 -5.52 -2.43
CA GLY A 611 0.02 -5.98 -3.25
C GLY A 611 -0.21 -5.07 -4.45
N HIS A 612 -1.16 -4.16 -4.33
CA HIS A 612 -1.58 -3.24 -5.41
C HIS A 612 -0.41 -2.56 -6.13
N LEU A 613 0.57 -2.02 -5.39
CA LEU A 613 1.68 -1.28 -6.00
C LEU A 613 2.59 -2.17 -6.85
N ILE A 614 2.86 -3.39 -6.41
CA ILE A 614 3.63 -4.37 -7.20
C ILE A 614 2.85 -4.75 -8.46
N TYR A 615 1.56 -5.05 -8.34
CA TYR A 615 0.75 -5.46 -9.49
C TYR A 615 0.55 -4.33 -10.50
N SER A 616 0.34 -3.09 -10.05
CA SER A 616 0.25 -1.93 -10.93
C SER A 616 1.56 -1.69 -11.68
N ARG A 617 2.70 -1.81 -11.00
CA ARG A 617 4.02 -1.65 -11.61
C ARG A 617 4.29 -2.75 -12.64
N PHE A 618 3.97 -3.99 -12.31
CA PHE A 618 4.04 -5.12 -13.24
C PHE A 618 3.15 -4.90 -14.47
N TRP A 619 1.89 -4.59 -14.25
CA TRP A 619 0.91 -4.38 -15.31
C TRP A 619 1.34 -3.26 -16.26
N ASN A 620 1.82 -2.16 -15.69
CA ASN A 620 2.30 -1.03 -16.47
C ASN A 620 3.54 -1.37 -17.30
N LYS A 621 4.48 -2.14 -16.75
CA LYS A 621 5.67 -2.58 -17.49
C LYS A 621 5.31 -3.50 -18.66
N PHE A 622 4.33 -4.36 -18.46
CA PHE A 622 3.78 -5.18 -19.54
C PHE A 622 3.15 -4.32 -20.65
N LEU A 623 2.34 -3.34 -20.27
CA LEU A 623 1.73 -2.42 -21.24
C LEU A 623 2.79 -1.53 -21.93
N TYR A 624 3.84 -1.19 -21.23
CA TYR A 624 4.99 -0.50 -21.81
C TYR A 624 5.67 -1.36 -22.89
N ASP A 625 5.90 -2.62 -22.61
CA ASP A 625 6.50 -3.57 -23.55
C ASP A 625 5.65 -3.72 -24.83
N MET A 626 4.34 -3.61 -24.69
CA MET A 626 3.39 -3.65 -25.80
C MET A 626 3.25 -2.33 -26.57
N GLY A 627 3.93 -1.26 -26.13
CA GLY A 627 3.82 0.06 -26.75
C GLY A 627 2.53 0.81 -26.40
N VAL A 628 1.80 0.39 -25.38
CA VAL A 628 0.54 1.03 -24.92
C VAL A 628 0.80 2.13 -23.90
N SER A 629 1.67 1.90 -22.94
CA SER A 629 2.08 2.90 -21.96
C SER A 629 3.41 3.53 -22.37
N VAL A 630 3.54 4.84 -22.29
CA VAL A 630 4.79 5.57 -22.64
C VAL A 630 5.80 5.60 -21.50
N MET A 631 5.38 5.29 -20.27
CA MET A 631 6.23 5.29 -19.08
C MET A 631 6.37 3.88 -18.51
N GLU A 632 7.54 3.54 -18.02
CA GLU A 632 7.78 2.26 -17.35
C GLU A 632 7.20 2.20 -15.94
N GLU A 633 7.13 3.34 -15.26
CA GLU A 633 6.59 3.41 -13.90
C GLU A 633 5.26 4.19 -13.88
N PRO A 634 4.24 3.65 -13.23
CA PRO A 634 2.92 4.28 -13.20
C PRO A 634 2.82 5.48 -12.26
N PHE A 635 3.61 5.49 -11.17
CA PHE A 635 3.49 6.46 -10.10
C PHE A 635 4.85 7.05 -9.76
N GLN A 636 5.03 8.37 -10.03
CA GLN A 636 6.32 9.03 -9.82
C GLN A 636 6.60 9.28 -8.35
N LYS A 637 5.70 9.99 -7.68
CA LYS A 637 5.79 10.27 -6.24
C LYS A 637 4.63 9.62 -5.51
N LEU A 638 4.94 8.98 -4.39
CA LEU A 638 3.93 8.34 -3.56
C LEU A 638 4.00 8.89 -2.14
N VAL A 639 2.83 9.26 -1.62
CA VAL A 639 2.64 9.69 -0.23
C VAL A 639 1.66 8.74 0.44
N ASN A 640 2.10 8.14 1.54
CA ASN A 640 1.23 7.31 2.35
C ASN A 640 0.66 8.14 3.50
N GLN A 641 -0.67 8.27 3.56
CA GLN A 641 -1.33 8.87 4.71
C GLN A 641 -1.37 7.90 5.88
N GLY A 642 -1.30 8.45 7.09
CA GLY A 642 -1.57 7.70 8.32
C GLY A 642 -3.07 7.46 8.50
N MET A 643 -3.42 6.71 9.54
CA MET A 643 -4.83 6.45 9.85
C MET A 643 -5.34 7.45 10.89
N ILE A 644 -6.60 7.88 10.74
CA ILE A 644 -7.32 8.51 11.83
C ILE A 644 -7.89 7.39 12.69
N GLN A 645 -7.45 7.35 13.95
CA GLN A 645 -7.88 6.36 14.92
C GLN A 645 -9.14 6.83 15.63
N GLY A 646 -9.95 5.88 16.07
CA GLY A 646 -11.11 6.15 16.90
C GLY A 646 -10.73 6.29 18.37
N ARG A 647 -11.48 7.08 19.09
CA ARG A 647 -11.43 7.13 20.54
C ARG A 647 -12.63 6.36 21.07
N SER A 648 -12.42 5.09 21.41
CA SER A 648 -13.47 4.21 21.92
C SER A 648 -13.84 4.57 23.35
N ASN A 649 -15.11 4.42 23.69
CA ASN A 649 -15.59 4.52 25.07
C ASN A 649 -16.02 3.15 25.60
N PHE A 650 -15.89 2.97 26.90
CA PHE A 650 -16.22 1.73 27.59
C PHE A 650 -17.18 1.97 28.75
N VAL A 651 -18.11 1.04 28.89
CA VAL A 651 -18.89 0.86 30.13
C VAL A 651 -18.42 -0.41 30.81
N TYR A 652 -18.59 -0.49 32.11
CA TYR A 652 -18.07 -1.59 32.93
C TYR A 652 -19.22 -2.37 33.56
N ARG A 653 -19.46 -3.56 33.09
CA ARG A 653 -20.50 -4.45 33.54
C ARG A 653 -19.99 -5.27 34.74
N ILE A 654 -20.71 -5.24 35.81
CA ILE A 654 -20.44 -6.09 36.99
C ILE A 654 -20.79 -7.55 36.63
N LYS A 655 -19.90 -8.48 36.96
CA LYS A 655 -20.02 -9.91 36.63
C LYS A 655 -21.39 -10.47 37.04
N ASP A 656 -21.99 -11.21 36.09
CA ASP A 656 -23.30 -11.88 36.30
C ASP A 656 -24.48 -10.94 36.61
N THR A 657 -24.39 -9.67 36.26
CA THR A 657 -25.43 -8.67 36.45
C THR A 657 -25.71 -7.86 35.18
N ASN A 658 -26.78 -7.05 35.24
CA ASN A 658 -27.05 -6.01 34.25
C ASN A 658 -26.82 -4.61 34.85
N THR A 659 -25.85 -4.53 35.76
CA THR A 659 -25.46 -3.31 36.47
C THR A 659 -24.10 -2.84 35.91
N PHE A 660 -24.01 -1.55 35.59
CA PHE A 660 -22.83 -0.91 35.05
C PHE A 660 -22.27 0.11 36.03
N VAL A 661 -20.98 0.01 36.33
CA VAL A 661 -20.30 0.89 37.28
C VAL A 661 -19.45 1.91 36.59
N SER A 662 -19.49 3.17 37.06
CA SER A 662 -18.67 4.26 36.51
C SER A 662 -17.18 4.01 36.66
N LEU A 663 -16.40 4.57 35.75
CA LEU A 663 -14.93 4.33 35.57
C LEU A 663 -14.15 4.34 36.88
N ASN A 664 -14.32 5.36 37.73
CA ASN A 664 -13.50 5.54 38.92
C ASN A 664 -13.92 4.65 40.09
N LEU A 665 -15.05 3.99 39.97
CA LEU A 665 -15.58 3.04 40.99
C LEU A 665 -15.41 1.58 40.59
N LYS A 666 -14.92 1.30 39.40
CA LYS A 666 -14.84 -0.05 38.81
C LYS A 666 -13.94 -1.01 39.58
N ASP A 667 -12.91 -0.51 40.27
CA ASP A 667 -11.95 -1.34 41.01
C ASP A 667 -12.53 -1.98 42.26
N GLN A 668 -13.71 -1.52 42.70
CA GLN A 668 -14.46 -2.09 43.83
C GLN A 668 -15.28 -3.34 43.43
N TYR A 669 -15.32 -3.68 42.13
CA TYR A 669 -16.16 -4.75 41.59
C TYR A 669 -15.36 -5.58 40.58
N GLU A 670 -15.78 -6.82 40.37
CA GLU A 670 -15.31 -7.62 39.26
C GLU A 670 -16.11 -7.20 37.99
N VAL A 671 -15.43 -6.51 37.05
CA VAL A 671 -16.09 -5.92 35.88
C VAL A 671 -15.55 -6.44 34.59
N THR A 672 -16.37 -6.41 33.53
CA THR A 672 -16.00 -6.64 32.14
C THR A 672 -16.17 -5.33 31.36
N PRO A 673 -15.13 -4.79 30.76
CA PRO A 673 -15.26 -3.62 29.88
C PRO A 673 -16.03 -3.99 28.61
N ILE A 674 -16.97 -3.14 28.23
CA ILE A 674 -17.80 -3.30 27.03
C ILE A 674 -17.74 -2.01 26.23
N HIS A 675 -17.45 -2.12 24.94
CA HIS A 675 -17.50 -0.98 24.03
C HIS A 675 -18.91 -0.41 23.96
N VAL A 676 -19.01 0.90 24.05
CA VAL A 676 -20.27 1.64 23.90
C VAL A 676 -20.19 2.59 22.73
N ASP A 677 -21.32 2.80 22.05
CA ASP A 677 -21.40 3.73 20.93
C ASP A 677 -20.99 5.15 21.36
N VAL A 678 -19.95 5.69 20.74
CA VAL A 678 -19.42 7.03 21.06
C VAL A 678 -20.44 8.14 20.81
N ASN A 679 -21.48 7.89 20.01
CA ASN A 679 -22.54 8.86 19.74
C ASN A 679 -23.51 9.07 20.90
N ILE A 680 -23.52 8.19 21.88
CA ILE A 680 -24.32 8.33 23.11
C ILE A 680 -23.48 8.73 24.31
N VAL A 681 -22.24 9.17 24.05
CA VAL A 681 -21.29 9.64 25.07
C VAL A 681 -20.86 11.06 24.72
N SER A 682 -20.84 11.96 25.67
CA SER A 682 -20.39 13.34 25.52
C SER A 682 -19.39 13.67 26.62
N ASN A 683 -18.16 14.05 26.27
CA ASN A 683 -17.08 14.31 27.22
C ASN A 683 -16.92 13.17 28.26
N ASP A 684 -16.94 11.93 27.76
CA ASP A 684 -16.86 10.70 28.54
C ASP A 684 -18.03 10.47 29.53
N ILE A 685 -19.12 11.23 29.41
CA ILE A 685 -20.34 11.07 30.19
C ILE A 685 -21.39 10.35 29.34
N LEU A 686 -21.86 9.21 29.87
CA LEU A 686 -22.85 8.38 29.17
C LEU A 686 -24.26 8.98 29.31
N ASP A 687 -24.99 9.01 28.17
CA ASP A 687 -26.43 9.24 28.17
C ASP A 687 -27.15 7.93 28.58
N LEU A 688 -27.63 7.87 29.80
CA LEU A 688 -28.21 6.66 30.39
C LEU A 688 -29.44 6.17 29.64
N GLU A 689 -30.33 7.08 29.23
CA GLU A 689 -31.56 6.71 28.53
C GLU A 689 -31.25 6.22 27.11
N ALA A 690 -30.31 6.87 26.43
CA ALA A 690 -29.85 6.45 25.12
C ALA A 690 -29.17 5.06 25.17
N PHE A 691 -28.42 4.77 26.22
CA PHE A 691 -27.82 3.46 26.45
C PHE A 691 -28.85 2.34 26.61
N LYS A 692 -29.87 2.59 27.42
CA LYS A 692 -30.97 1.64 27.60
C LYS A 692 -31.75 1.36 26.31
N ALA A 693 -31.87 2.38 25.46
CA ALA A 693 -32.53 2.28 24.15
C ALA A 693 -31.65 1.71 23.06
N TRP A 694 -30.33 1.68 23.26
CA TRP A 694 -29.34 1.29 22.23
C TRP A 694 -29.44 -0.19 21.86
N ARG A 695 -29.63 -1.06 22.88
CA ARG A 695 -29.82 -2.50 22.70
C ARG A 695 -30.91 -3.06 23.63
N PRO A 696 -31.64 -4.07 23.16
CA PRO A 696 -32.69 -4.67 23.95
C PRO A 696 -32.22 -5.19 25.32
N GLU A 697 -31.03 -5.79 25.38
CA GLU A 697 -30.45 -6.33 26.60
C GLU A 697 -30.12 -5.29 27.67
N TYR A 698 -30.03 -4.02 27.31
CA TYR A 698 -29.74 -2.92 28.24
C TYR A 698 -30.96 -2.14 28.69
N LYS A 699 -32.16 -2.56 28.27
CA LYS A 699 -33.42 -1.90 28.65
C LYS A 699 -33.62 -1.82 30.15
N THR A 700 -33.16 -2.83 30.85
CA THR A 700 -33.28 -2.94 32.33
C THR A 700 -31.96 -2.63 33.05
N ALA A 701 -31.02 -2.01 32.39
CA ALA A 701 -29.74 -1.72 33.00
C ALA A 701 -29.83 -0.78 34.20
N GLU A 702 -29.05 -1.07 35.23
CA GLU A 702 -28.85 -0.23 36.40
C GLU A 702 -27.44 0.35 36.40
N PHE A 703 -27.26 1.51 37.03
CA PHE A 703 -25.99 2.23 36.98
C PHE A 703 -25.54 2.61 38.41
N ILE A 704 -24.24 2.44 38.66
CA ILE A 704 -23.58 2.98 39.87
C ILE A 704 -22.81 4.22 39.37
N LEU A 705 -23.28 5.39 39.79
CA LEU A 705 -22.87 6.70 39.28
C LEU A 705 -21.83 7.36 40.19
N GLU A 706 -21.08 8.30 39.60
CA GLU A 706 -20.19 9.24 40.29
C GLU A 706 -20.80 10.63 40.20
N ASP A 707 -21.08 11.26 41.32
CA ASP A 707 -21.68 12.61 41.36
C ASP A 707 -22.89 12.77 40.43
N GLY A 708 -23.72 11.73 40.37
CA GLY A 708 -24.92 11.70 39.53
C GLY A 708 -24.69 11.45 38.05
N LYS A 709 -23.44 11.15 37.63
CA LYS A 709 -23.04 10.91 36.23
C LYS A 709 -22.35 9.58 36.10
N TYR A 710 -22.49 8.97 34.92
CA TYR A 710 -21.74 7.80 34.54
C TYR A 710 -20.53 8.23 33.67
N VAL A 711 -19.35 8.01 34.20
CA VAL A 711 -18.09 8.30 33.51
C VAL A 711 -17.61 7.04 32.78
N CYS A 712 -17.45 7.13 31.48
CA CYS A 712 -16.93 6.05 30.63
C CYS A 712 -15.41 6.00 30.64
N GLY A 713 -14.84 4.80 30.47
CA GLY A 713 -13.44 4.63 30.10
C GLY A 713 -13.23 4.97 28.63
N TRP A 714 -11.97 5.10 28.22
CA TRP A 714 -11.62 5.38 26.83
C TRP A 714 -10.28 4.76 26.45
N ALA A 715 -10.12 4.48 25.16
CA ALA A 715 -8.86 4.04 24.56
C ALA A 715 -8.81 4.45 23.11
N VAL A 716 -7.60 4.70 22.62
CA VAL A 716 -7.37 4.96 21.18
C VAL A 716 -7.22 3.62 20.47
N GLU A 717 -8.09 3.37 19.50
CA GLU A 717 -8.16 2.12 18.75
C GLU A 717 -8.40 2.42 17.27
N LYS A 718 -8.29 1.40 16.43
CA LYS A 718 -8.69 1.49 15.02
C LYS A 718 -10.16 1.94 14.95
N MET A 719 -10.46 2.91 14.08
CA MET A 719 -11.85 3.33 13.85
C MET A 719 -12.57 2.26 13.04
N SER A 720 -13.57 1.62 13.64
CA SER A 720 -14.35 0.56 13.00
C SER A 720 -15.72 0.39 13.64
N LYS A 721 -16.66 -0.18 12.89
CA LYS A 721 -18.02 -0.48 13.41
C LYS A 721 -18.01 -1.38 14.63
N SER A 722 -17.14 -2.38 14.64
CA SER A 722 -17.06 -3.35 15.76
C SER A 722 -16.59 -2.72 17.07
N MET A 723 -15.89 -1.60 16.98
CA MET A 723 -15.41 -0.82 18.15
C MET A 723 -16.39 0.28 18.57
N PHE A 724 -17.49 0.48 17.84
CA PHE A 724 -18.50 1.52 18.09
C PHE A 724 -17.91 2.94 18.22
N ASN A 725 -16.78 3.20 17.55
CA ASN A 725 -16.03 4.46 17.63
C ASN A 725 -16.04 5.25 16.33
N VAL A 726 -16.89 4.88 15.38
CA VAL A 726 -16.99 5.55 14.07
C VAL A 726 -17.61 6.91 14.21
N VAL A 727 -16.98 7.93 13.62
CA VAL A 727 -17.52 9.27 13.47
C VAL A 727 -17.91 9.47 12.00
N ASN A 728 -19.16 9.82 11.76
CA ASN A 728 -19.70 10.03 10.41
C ASN A 728 -19.36 11.44 9.92
N PRO A 729 -18.72 11.59 8.75
CA PRO A 729 -18.41 12.91 8.21
C PRO A 729 -19.64 13.76 7.91
N ASP A 730 -20.79 13.17 7.60
CA ASP A 730 -22.04 13.89 7.36
C ASP A 730 -22.47 14.73 8.58
N MET A 731 -22.35 14.17 9.79
CA MET A 731 -22.68 14.86 11.02
C MET A 731 -21.76 16.07 11.25
N ILE A 732 -20.49 15.92 10.94
CA ILE A 732 -19.49 16.98 11.10
C ILE A 732 -19.75 18.09 10.08
N VAL A 733 -19.99 17.75 8.83
CA VAL A 733 -20.30 18.71 7.76
C VAL A 733 -21.60 19.48 8.07
N GLU A 734 -22.62 18.81 8.55
CA GLU A 734 -23.89 19.45 8.92
C GLU A 734 -23.73 20.42 10.08
N LYS A 735 -22.94 20.07 11.09
CA LYS A 735 -22.74 20.89 12.28
C LYS A 735 -21.73 22.02 12.09
N TYR A 736 -20.66 21.80 11.36
CA TYR A 736 -19.51 22.71 11.27
C TYR A 736 -19.17 23.17 9.85
N GLY A 737 -19.64 22.46 8.84
CA GLY A 737 -19.31 22.71 7.44
C GLY A 737 -18.14 21.88 6.91
N ALA A 738 -18.08 21.74 5.59
CA ALA A 738 -17.04 20.98 4.90
C ALA A 738 -15.66 21.62 5.03
N ASP A 739 -15.55 22.93 4.92
CA ASP A 739 -14.27 23.64 5.05
C ASP A 739 -13.67 23.43 6.44
N THR A 740 -14.49 23.43 7.48
CA THR A 740 -14.06 23.15 8.85
C THR A 740 -13.53 21.71 8.96
N LEU A 741 -14.26 20.74 8.41
CA LEU A 741 -13.81 19.34 8.40
C LEU A 741 -12.46 19.18 7.68
N ARG A 742 -12.34 19.75 6.49
CA ARG A 742 -11.13 19.70 5.68
C ARG A 742 -9.91 20.24 6.43
N MET A 743 -10.05 21.44 7.00
CA MET A 743 -8.98 22.07 7.75
C MET A 743 -8.66 21.31 9.04
N TYR A 744 -9.67 20.81 9.74
CA TYR A 744 -9.47 20.09 11.00
C TYR A 744 -8.71 18.77 10.78
N GLU A 745 -9.04 18.02 9.75
CA GLU A 745 -8.30 16.79 9.44
C GLU A 745 -6.82 17.04 9.16
N MET A 746 -6.50 18.16 8.53
CA MET A 746 -5.12 18.58 8.28
C MET A 746 -4.45 19.13 9.54
N PHE A 747 -5.21 19.67 10.47
CA PHE A 747 -4.71 20.23 11.73
C PHE A 747 -4.31 19.17 12.75
N LEU A 748 -4.91 17.97 12.68
CA LEU A 748 -4.70 16.89 13.65
C LEU A 748 -3.25 16.43 13.77
N GLY A 749 -2.46 16.57 12.74
CA GLY A 749 -1.06 16.16 12.72
C GLY A 749 -0.51 16.02 11.31
N GLN A 750 0.69 15.48 11.19
CA GLN A 750 1.30 15.23 9.89
C GLN A 750 0.51 14.19 9.12
N VAL A 751 0.43 14.34 7.79
CA VAL A 751 -0.36 13.46 6.92
C VAL A 751 0.05 11.99 7.04
N GLU A 752 1.35 11.72 7.14
CA GLU A 752 1.91 10.36 7.18
C GLU A 752 1.74 9.67 8.54
N GLN A 753 1.42 10.41 9.59
CA GLN A 753 1.30 9.88 10.95
C GLN A 753 -0.14 9.52 11.29
N SER A 754 -0.31 8.40 11.97
CA SER A 754 -1.60 8.04 12.57
C SER A 754 -1.89 8.95 13.77
N LYS A 755 -3.15 9.31 13.95
CA LYS A 755 -3.61 10.26 14.95
C LYS A 755 -5.04 9.97 15.40
N PRO A 756 -5.37 10.20 16.69
CA PRO A 756 -6.73 10.01 17.16
C PRO A 756 -7.65 11.15 16.71
N TRP A 757 -8.90 10.82 16.42
CA TRP A 757 -9.94 11.80 16.20
C TRP A 757 -10.43 12.34 17.54
N ASP A 758 -10.50 13.68 17.65
CA ASP A 758 -11.08 14.38 18.80
C ASP A 758 -12.10 15.41 18.32
N THR A 759 -13.39 15.08 18.48
CA THR A 759 -14.47 15.97 18.06
C THR A 759 -14.47 17.32 18.81
N ASN A 760 -13.92 17.38 20.00
CA ASN A 760 -13.90 18.61 20.79
C ASN A 760 -12.95 19.69 20.23
N GLY A 761 -11.92 19.31 19.49
CA GLY A 761 -10.94 20.22 18.92
C GLY A 761 -11.43 20.98 17.69
N ILE A 762 -12.51 20.54 17.08
CA ILE A 762 -12.98 21.10 15.80
C ILE A 762 -13.55 22.53 15.93
N ASP A 763 -14.04 22.90 17.09
CA ASP A 763 -14.58 24.23 17.37
C ASP A 763 -13.53 25.34 17.14
N GLY A 764 -12.26 25.08 17.43
CA GLY A 764 -11.17 26.01 17.21
C GLY A 764 -10.98 26.36 15.76
N VAL A 765 -11.09 25.38 14.88
CA VAL A 765 -11.01 25.58 13.42
C VAL A 765 -12.24 26.31 12.89
N HIS A 766 -13.42 25.96 13.38
CA HIS A 766 -14.66 26.65 13.00
C HIS A 766 -14.62 28.12 13.40
N ARG A 767 -14.17 28.44 14.61
CA ARG A 767 -13.97 29.83 15.05
C ARG A 767 -12.94 30.58 14.20
N PHE A 768 -11.90 29.90 13.75
CA PHE A 768 -10.93 30.50 12.82
C PHE A 768 -11.60 30.94 11.51
N ILE A 769 -12.42 30.10 10.89
CA ILE A 769 -13.10 30.43 9.65
C ILE A 769 -14.06 31.60 9.86
N ARG A 770 -14.77 31.65 10.97
CA ARG A 770 -15.64 32.77 11.34
C ARG A 770 -14.85 34.08 11.53
N LYS A 771 -13.67 34.01 12.12
CA LYS A 771 -12.76 35.14 12.28
C LYS A 771 -12.20 35.61 10.93
N PHE A 772 -11.85 34.67 10.05
CA PHE A 772 -11.48 34.99 8.66
C PHE A 772 -12.59 35.72 7.93
N TRP A 773 -13.83 35.24 8.03
CA TRP A 773 -15.02 35.92 7.49
C TRP A 773 -15.16 37.36 8.03
N SER A 774 -14.88 37.58 9.30
CA SER A 774 -14.99 38.85 9.97
C SER A 774 -14.00 39.92 9.45
N LEU A 775 -12.99 39.54 8.69
CA LEU A 775 -12.13 40.50 7.98
C LEU A 775 -12.87 41.18 6.82
N PHE A 776 -13.92 40.58 6.31
CA PHE A 776 -14.70 41.03 5.15
C PHE A 776 -16.03 41.71 5.57
N TYR A 777 -16.65 41.21 6.62
CA TYR A 777 -17.94 41.67 7.11
C TYR A 777 -17.95 41.94 8.61
N SER A 778 -18.54 43.07 8.99
CA SER A 778 -18.75 43.41 10.40
C SER A 778 -19.88 42.55 11.00
N ARG A 779 -20.04 42.59 12.34
CA ARG A 779 -21.14 41.94 13.04
C ARG A 779 -22.52 42.46 12.63
N THR A 780 -22.58 43.68 12.05
CA THR A 780 -23.77 44.33 11.54
C THR A 780 -23.93 44.19 10.03
N ASP A 781 -23.27 43.22 9.43
CA ASP A 781 -23.30 42.87 7.99
C ASP A 781 -22.75 43.94 7.05
N GLU A 782 -21.95 44.86 7.56
CA GLU A 782 -21.28 45.87 6.78
C GLU A 782 -20.06 45.32 6.07
N TYR A 783 -19.96 45.55 4.74
CA TYR A 783 -18.81 45.17 3.94
C TYR A 783 -17.64 46.11 4.24
N LEU A 784 -16.51 45.54 4.68
CA LEU A 784 -15.39 46.24 5.23
C LEU A 784 -14.26 46.52 4.25
N VAL A 785 -14.20 45.84 3.13
CA VAL A 785 -13.06 45.82 2.21
C VAL A 785 -12.89 47.20 1.53
N THR A 786 -11.66 47.72 1.52
CA THR A 786 -11.28 48.99 0.93
C THR A 786 -10.15 48.81 -0.08
N ASP A 787 -9.98 49.79 -0.98
CA ASP A 787 -8.87 49.87 -1.94
C ASP A 787 -7.68 50.65 -1.43
N GLU A 788 -7.63 50.95 -0.14
CA GLU A 788 -6.49 51.66 0.46
C GLU A 788 -5.22 50.78 0.37
N PRO A 789 -4.03 51.41 0.23
CA PRO A 789 -2.79 50.64 0.18
C PRO A 789 -2.49 49.94 1.51
N ALA A 790 -1.90 48.75 1.45
CA ALA A 790 -1.51 47.95 2.59
C ALA A 790 -0.40 48.62 3.38
N THR A 791 -0.44 48.42 4.69
CA THR A 791 0.65 48.83 5.58
C THR A 791 1.80 47.86 5.53
N LYS A 792 2.98 48.27 6.04
CA LYS A 792 4.15 47.43 6.10
C LYS A 792 3.94 46.20 7.00
N GLU A 793 3.25 46.34 8.12
CA GLU A 793 2.94 45.25 9.05
C GLU A 793 1.96 44.22 8.39
N GLU A 794 0.98 44.74 7.66
CA GLU A 794 0.02 43.89 6.94
C GLU A 794 0.72 43.05 5.86
N LEU A 795 1.60 43.68 5.07
CA LEU A 795 2.40 43.00 4.05
C LEU A 795 3.35 41.96 4.65
N LYS A 796 3.96 42.27 5.78
CA LYS A 796 4.84 41.34 6.50
C LYS A 796 4.10 40.09 6.95
N SER A 797 2.94 40.28 7.59
CA SER A 797 2.10 39.17 8.03
C SER A 797 1.68 38.28 6.86
N LEU A 798 1.21 38.84 5.75
CA LEU A 798 0.81 38.14 4.56
C LEU A 798 1.97 37.37 3.92
N HIS A 799 3.12 38.01 3.72
CA HIS A 799 4.25 37.37 3.04
C HIS A 799 4.92 36.29 3.88
N LYS A 800 4.92 36.40 5.20
CA LYS A 800 5.29 35.32 6.11
C LYS A 800 4.39 34.09 5.88
N LEU A 801 3.11 34.31 5.78
CA LEU A 801 2.13 33.25 5.52
C LEU A 801 2.37 32.59 4.17
N ILE A 802 2.50 33.37 3.11
CA ILE A 802 2.72 32.87 1.75
C ILE A 802 3.97 31.98 1.69
N LYS A 803 5.07 32.45 2.26
CA LYS A 803 6.32 31.69 2.33
C LYS A 803 6.15 30.37 3.08
N LYS A 804 5.52 30.43 4.26
CA LYS A 804 5.30 29.22 5.11
C LYS A 804 4.41 28.22 4.43
N VAL A 805 3.26 28.64 3.91
CA VAL A 805 2.27 27.76 3.28
C VAL A 805 2.81 27.16 1.98
N THR A 806 3.53 27.93 1.17
CA THR A 806 4.16 27.42 -0.05
C THR A 806 5.13 26.28 0.26
N GLY A 807 6.01 26.48 1.22
CA GLY A 807 6.96 25.46 1.66
C GLY A 807 6.28 24.24 2.29
N ASP A 808 5.26 24.47 3.09
CA ASP A 808 4.52 23.41 3.78
C ASP A 808 3.73 22.52 2.80
N ILE A 809 3.07 23.09 1.79
CA ILE A 809 2.33 22.32 0.80
C ILE A 809 3.29 21.40 0.02
N GLU A 810 4.45 21.92 -0.39
CA GLU A 810 5.45 21.12 -1.10
C GLU A 810 5.96 19.93 -0.28
N GLN A 811 5.93 20.03 1.05
CA GLN A 811 6.36 18.99 1.98
C GLN A 811 5.21 18.22 2.65
N PHE A 812 3.97 18.50 2.30
CA PHE A 812 2.78 17.94 2.96
C PHE A 812 2.68 18.22 4.46
N SER A 813 3.26 19.36 4.90
CA SER A 813 3.22 19.83 6.29
C SER A 813 1.99 20.71 6.55
N TYR A 814 0.80 20.19 6.26
CA TYR A 814 -0.44 20.97 6.31
C TYR A 814 -0.85 21.41 7.71
N ASN A 815 -0.52 20.65 8.74
CA ASN A 815 -0.80 21.02 10.13
C ASN A 815 -0.15 22.34 10.51
N THR A 816 1.09 22.58 10.08
CA THR A 816 1.80 23.85 10.32
C THR A 816 1.25 24.99 9.46
N SER A 817 0.72 24.68 8.27
CA SER A 817 -0.01 25.65 7.45
C SER A 817 -1.26 26.17 8.16
N ILE A 818 -2.06 25.30 8.75
CA ILE A 818 -3.28 25.70 9.48
C ILE A 818 -2.91 26.64 10.64
N SER A 819 -1.87 26.32 11.39
CA SER A 819 -1.36 27.19 12.46
C SER A 819 -0.90 28.57 11.92
N ALA A 820 -0.23 28.57 10.77
CA ALA A 820 0.23 29.80 10.13
C ALA A 820 -0.97 30.68 9.68
N PHE A 821 -2.02 30.08 9.14
CA PHE A 821 -3.26 30.80 8.81
C PHE A 821 -3.89 31.45 10.03
N MET A 822 -3.96 30.71 11.14
CA MET A 822 -4.51 31.23 12.39
C MET A 822 -3.71 32.42 12.89
N ILE A 823 -2.39 32.36 12.85
CA ILE A 823 -1.48 33.45 13.25
C ILE A 823 -1.71 34.68 12.35
N CYS A 824 -1.70 34.52 11.04
CA CYS A 824 -1.87 35.61 10.09
C CYS A 824 -3.23 36.29 10.22
N VAL A 825 -4.32 35.54 10.30
CA VAL A 825 -5.67 36.10 10.47
C VAL A 825 -5.79 36.83 11.80
N ASN A 826 -5.21 36.33 12.88
CA ASN A 826 -5.18 37.03 14.16
C ASN A 826 -4.40 38.36 14.07
N GLU A 827 -3.24 38.37 13.42
CA GLU A 827 -2.46 39.59 13.21
C GLU A 827 -3.22 40.63 12.39
N LEU A 828 -3.82 40.19 11.26
CA LEU A 828 -4.61 41.09 10.38
C LEU A 828 -5.86 41.61 11.08
N PHE A 829 -6.49 40.79 11.89
CA PHE A 829 -7.65 41.20 12.68
C PHE A 829 -7.28 42.27 13.71
N ASN A 830 -6.17 42.11 14.40
CA ASN A 830 -5.65 43.03 15.38
C ASN A 830 -5.22 44.36 14.73
N LEU A 831 -4.71 44.31 13.51
CA LEU A 831 -4.36 45.50 12.70
C LEU A 831 -5.58 46.12 12.05
N LYS A 832 -6.76 45.58 12.22
CA LYS A 832 -8.02 45.98 11.58
C LYS A 832 -7.87 46.07 10.05
N CYS A 833 -7.14 45.10 9.47
CA CYS A 833 -6.90 45.08 8.03
C CYS A 833 -8.17 44.80 7.23
N SER A 834 -8.46 45.69 6.28
CA SER A 834 -9.54 45.57 5.32
C SER A 834 -9.06 45.85 3.90
N LYS A 835 -7.77 45.80 3.66
CA LYS A 835 -7.14 46.11 2.38
C LYS A 835 -7.39 45.03 1.36
N LYS A 836 -7.99 45.35 0.24
CA LYS A 836 -8.31 44.40 -0.84
C LYS A 836 -7.07 43.64 -1.32
N GLU A 837 -5.93 44.34 -1.51
CA GLU A 837 -4.70 43.70 -1.99
C GLU A 837 -4.14 42.64 -1.04
N ILE A 838 -4.37 42.78 0.27
CA ILE A 838 -4.00 41.76 1.26
C ILE A 838 -5.00 40.63 1.25
N LEU A 839 -6.29 40.93 1.30
CA LEU A 839 -7.36 39.95 1.44
C LEU A 839 -7.51 39.06 0.20
N GLU A 840 -7.29 39.60 -1.01
CA GLU A 840 -7.27 38.77 -2.23
C GLU A 840 -6.21 37.66 -2.20
N GLN A 841 -5.00 38.02 -1.81
CA GLN A 841 -3.88 37.06 -1.73
C GLN A 841 -4.11 36.05 -0.60
N LEU A 842 -4.70 36.50 0.52
CA LEU A 842 -5.07 35.61 1.62
C LEU A 842 -6.11 34.59 1.19
N VAL A 843 -7.13 35.01 0.45
CA VAL A 843 -8.17 34.13 -0.10
C VAL A 843 -7.56 33.07 -1.02
N ILE A 844 -6.69 33.48 -1.94
CA ILE A 844 -6.02 32.54 -2.85
C ILE A 844 -5.19 31.52 -2.07
N THR A 845 -4.44 31.97 -1.06
CA THR A 845 -3.56 31.12 -0.26
C THR A 845 -4.36 30.10 0.56
N LEU A 846 -5.52 30.48 1.09
CA LEU A 846 -6.39 29.62 1.88
C LEU A 846 -7.27 28.71 1.02
N ALA A 847 -7.54 29.06 -0.23
CA ALA A 847 -8.47 28.35 -1.10
C ALA A 847 -8.24 26.84 -1.21
N PRO A 848 -7.02 26.31 -1.30
CA PRO A 848 -6.80 24.86 -1.30
C PRO A 848 -7.33 24.15 -0.06
N PHE A 849 -7.28 24.82 1.09
CA PHE A 849 -7.70 24.26 2.38
C PHE A 849 -9.20 24.40 2.64
N ALA A 850 -9.76 25.54 2.28
CA ALA A 850 -11.16 25.91 2.53
C ALA A 850 -11.81 26.50 1.25
N PRO A 851 -12.06 25.63 0.25
CA PRO A 851 -12.45 26.11 -1.08
C PRO A 851 -13.81 26.82 -1.13
N HIS A 852 -14.79 26.40 -0.32
CA HIS A 852 -16.13 26.98 -0.38
C HIS A 852 -16.17 28.44 0.11
N VAL A 853 -15.64 28.70 1.28
CA VAL A 853 -15.59 30.06 1.84
C VAL A 853 -14.71 30.97 1.00
N CYS A 854 -13.64 30.45 0.46
CA CYS A 854 -12.73 31.22 -0.40
C CYS A 854 -13.38 31.55 -1.77
N GLU A 855 -14.14 30.63 -2.36
CA GLU A 855 -14.94 30.95 -3.57
C GLU A 855 -15.93 32.06 -3.31
N GLU A 856 -16.66 32.01 -2.21
CA GLU A 856 -17.63 33.02 -1.83
C GLU A 856 -16.99 34.41 -1.66
N LEU A 857 -15.89 34.47 -0.93
CA LEU A 857 -15.19 35.72 -0.69
C LEU A 857 -14.48 36.26 -1.94
N TRP A 858 -14.01 35.38 -2.81
CA TRP A 858 -13.45 35.75 -4.11
C TRP A 858 -14.52 36.43 -5.01
N ASP A 859 -15.70 35.86 -5.03
CA ASP A 859 -16.86 36.42 -5.75
C ASP A 859 -17.26 37.80 -5.15
N VAL A 860 -17.31 37.90 -3.84
CA VAL A 860 -17.61 39.14 -3.12
C VAL A 860 -16.58 40.24 -3.43
N LEU A 861 -15.32 39.88 -3.63
CA LEU A 861 -14.25 40.82 -4.01
C LEU A 861 -14.38 41.33 -5.46
N GLY A 862 -15.37 40.87 -6.21
CA GLY A 862 -15.69 41.37 -7.56
C GLY A 862 -15.10 40.55 -8.71
N HIS A 863 -14.58 39.36 -8.43
CA HIS A 863 -14.04 38.47 -9.46
C HIS A 863 -15.14 37.62 -10.12
N GLU A 864 -15.14 37.57 -11.44
CA GLU A 864 -16.09 36.78 -12.23
C GLU A 864 -15.67 35.32 -12.44
N THR A 865 -14.39 35.03 -12.29
CA THR A 865 -13.83 33.69 -12.43
C THR A 865 -13.72 32.97 -11.10
N SER A 866 -13.56 31.64 -11.13
CA SER A 866 -13.28 30.83 -9.92
C SER A 866 -11.95 31.19 -9.30
N VAL A 867 -11.87 31.15 -7.98
CA VAL A 867 -10.58 31.29 -7.25
C VAL A 867 -9.57 30.21 -7.66
N CYS A 868 -10.06 29.08 -8.14
CA CYS A 868 -9.20 27.99 -8.65
C CYS A 868 -8.33 28.42 -9.84
N ASP A 869 -8.76 29.40 -10.59
CA ASP A 869 -8.08 29.91 -11.80
C ASP A 869 -7.25 31.19 -11.52
N ALA A 870 -7.16 31.61 -10.28
CA ALA A 870 -6.25 32.67 -9.88
C ALA A 870 -4.79 32.18 -9.92
N GLN A 871 -3.87 33.09 -9.70
CA GLN A 871 -2.44 32.75 -9.66
C GLN A 871 -1.96 32.70 -8.22
N TRP A 872 -1.26 31.63 -7.87
CA TRP A 872 -0.64 31.48 -6.54
C TRP A 872 0.29 32.67 -6.27
N PRO A 873 0.12 33.37 -5.13
CA PRO A 873 0.92 34.55 -4.85
C PRO A 873 2.37 34.19 -4.55
N ALA A 874 3.29 34.98 -5.08
CA ALA A 874 4.71 34.90 -4.74
C ALA A 874 4.98 35.73 -3.49
N TYR A 875 5.83 35.24 -2.59
CA TYR A 875 6.29 36.03 -1.46
C TYR A 875 7.49 36.89 -1.85
N ASN A 876 7.61 38.06 -1.23
CA ASN A 876 8.69 38.99 -1.44
C ASN A 876 9.51 39.11 -0.16
N GLU A 877 10.79 38.71 -0.23
CA GLU A 877 11.73 38.74 0.91
C GLU A 877 11.90 40.15 1.51
N GLU A 878 11.73 41.21 0.72
CA GLU A 878 11.81 42.59 1.21
C GLU A 878 10.76 42.90 2.30
N TYR A 879 9.57 42.31 2.18
CA TYR A 879 8.50 42.49 3.18
C TYR A 879 8.75 41.67 4.45
N LEU A 880 9.66 40.69 4.40
CA LEU A 880 10.02 39.85 5.54
C LEU A 880 11.14 40.41 6.38
N LYS A 881 11.83 41.44 5.90
CA LYS A 881 12.90 42.09 6.65
C LYS A 881 12.32 42.75 7.87
N GLU A 882 12.93 42.46 9.02
CA GLU A 882 12.62 43.14 10.26
C GLU A 882 13.41 44.42 10.34
N ASP A 883 12.75 45.53 10.65
CA ASP A 883 13.42 46.80 10.89
C ASP A 883 14.11 46.77 12.23
N THR A 884 13.59 46.05 13.18
CA THR A 884 14.14 45.87 14.50
C THR A 884 14.27 44.41 14.88
N ILE A 885 15.27 44.11 15.68
CA ILE A 885 15.55 42.79 16.20
C ILE A 885 15.61 42.83 17.71
N ASN A 886 14.97 41.90 18.36
CA ASN A 886 14.96 41.79 19.81
C ASN A 886 16.12 40.88 20.25
N TYR A 887 17.12 41.52 20.90
CA TYR A 887 18.25 40.78 21.44
C TYR A 887 18.00 40.39 22.88
N THR A 888 18.31 39.15 23.22
CA THR A 888 18.37 38.74 24.63
C THR A 888 19.66 39.19 25.26
N ILE A 889 19.58 40.00 26.31
CA ILE A 889 20.77 40.49 27.04
C ILE A 889 21.07 39.56 28.18
N SER A 890 22.28 39.01 28.16
CA SER A 890 22.76 38.06 29.17
C SER A 890 23.98 38.62 29.89
N PHE A 891 24.12 38.29 31.18
CA PHE A 891 25.29 38.56 31.98
C PHE A 891 25.86 37.24 32.49
N ASN A 892 27.13 36.99 32.20
CA ASN A 892 27.81 35.74 32.53
C ASN A 892 26.99 34.49 32.08
N GLY A 893 26.43 34.55 30.89
CA GLY A 893 25.68 33.45 30.27
C GLY A 893 24.23 33.27 30.75
N LYS A 894 23.75 34.12 31.66
CA LYS A 894 22.34 34.08 32.14
C LYS A 894 21.53 35.23 31.55
N ALA A 895 20.46 34.88 30.83
CA ALA A 895 19.53 35.85 30.24
C ALA A 895 18.86 36.71 31.34
N ARG A 896 18.76 38.01 31.10
CA ARG A 896 18.22 38.94 32.09
C ARG A 896 17.10 39.81 31.60
N PHE A 897 17.18 40.34 30.38
CA PHE A 897 16.15 41.15 29.76
C PHE A 897 16.37 41.20 28.26
N ASN A 898 15.44 41.79 27.53
CA ASN A 898 15.53 41.98 26.09
C ASN A 898 15.67 43.45 25.73
N MET A 899 16.40 43.73 24.65
CA MET A 899 16.52 45.06 24.06
C MET A 899 16.30 44.99 22.55
N GLU A 900 15.62 45.95 22.02
CA GLU A 900 15.32 46.09 20.60
C GLU A 900 16.35 47.00 19.93
N PHE A 901 16.93 46.55 18.83
CA PHE A 901 17.89 47.27 18.02
C PHE A 901 17.46 47.23 16.55
N ALA A 902 17.88 48.27 15.80
CA ALA A 902 17.72 48.24 14.34
C ALA A 902 18.41 46.99 13.76
N ALA A 903 17.80 46.38 12.72
CA ALA A 903 18.34 45.14 12.13
C ALA A 903 19.75 45.30 11.57
N ASP A 904 20.10 46.49 11.16
CA ASP A 904 21.39 46.88 10.59
C ASP A 904 22.34 47.59 11.62
N GLU A 905 21.95 47.59 12.90
CA GLU A 905 22.75 48.21 13.95
C GLU A 905 24.14 47.57 14.06
N ALA A 906 25.19 48.39 14.12
CA ALA A 906 26.55 47.93 14.25
C ALA A 906 26.79 47.27 15.63
N SER A 907 27.62 46.22 15.66
CA SER A 907 27.97 45.52 16.91
C SER A 907 28.48 46.46 18.02
N ASP A 908 29.28 47.43 17.66
CA ASP A 908 29.82 48.41 18.62
C ASP A 908 28.72 49.29 19.21
N ALA A 909 27.75 49.72 18.41
CA ALA A 909 26.61 50.49 18.88
C ALA A 909 25.67 49.67 19.77
N ILE A 910 25.48 48.39 19.49
CA ILE A 910 24.73 47.48 20.33
C ILE A 910 25.41 47.28 21.70
N GLN A 911 26.72 47.09 21.71
CA GLN A 911 27.50 46.96 22.94
C GLN A 911 27.39 48.24 23.81
N ALA A 912 27.54 49.41 23.18
CA ALA A 912 27.44 50.68 23.88
C ALA A 912 26.03 50.91 24.48
N ALA A 913 24.99 50.61 23.74
CA ALA A 913 23.60 50.73 24.19
C ALA A 913 23.30 49.79 25.36
N VAL A 914 23.78 48.54 25.31
CA VAL A 914 23.59 47.56 26.39
C VAL A 914 24.27 48.04 27.66
N LEU A 915 25.50 48.56 27.59
CA LEU A 915 26.25 49.09 28.75
C LEU A 915 25.59 50.35 29.32
N ALA A 916 24.97 51.15 28.49
CA ALA A 916 24.31 52.42 28.90
C ALA A 916 22.89 52.20 29.46
N ASP A 917 22.27 51.02 29.24
CA ASP A 917 20.93 50.74 29.73
C ASP A 917 20.87 50.61 31.25
N GLU A 918 19.90 51.28 31.85
CA GLU A 918 19.76 51.29 33.33
C GLU A 918 19.59 49.87 33.91
N ARG A 919 18.93 48.96 33.17
CA ARG A 919 18.74 47.56 33.59
C ARG A 919 20.05 46.80 33.68
N SER A 920 21.04 47.19 32.89
CA SER A 920 22.37 46.57 32.88
C SER A 920 23.17 46.90 34.12
N GLN A 921 22.96 48.10 34.73
CA GLN A 921 23.74 48.57 35.89
C GLN A 921 23.65 47.64 37.09
N LYS A 922 22.50 47.05 37.28
CA LYS A 922 22.29 46.04 38.34
C LYS A 922 23.24 44.86 38.25
N TRP A 923 23.60 44.47 37.06
CA TRP A 923 24.44 43.30 36.81
C TRP A 923 25.90 43.65 36.63
N ILE A 924 26.19 44.89 36.18
CA ILE A 924 27.57 45.41 36.05
C ILE A 924 28.15 45.74 37.42
N ASP A 925 27.36 46.33 38.31
CA ASP A 925 27.66 46.58 39.70
C ASP A 925 29.03 47.33 39.88
N GLY A 926 29.24 48.38 39.05
CA GLY A 926 30.45 49.20 39.09
C GLY A 926 31.71 48.52 38.57
N LYS A 927 31.64 47.33 38.06
CA LYS A 927 32.78 46.59 37.51
C LYS A 927 32.95 46.88 36.02
N THR A 928 34.14 46.72 35.48
CA THR A 928 34.43 46.83 34.05
C THR A 928 34.23 45.46 33.41
N PRO A 929 33.39 45.35 32.40
CA PRO A 929 33.20 44.10 31.68
C PRO A 929 34.52 43.59 31.06
N LYS A 930 34.81 42.32 31.22
CA LYS A 930 35.98 41.68 30.64
C LYS A 930 35.82 41.48 29.14
N LYS A 931 34.61 41.19 28.70
CA LYS A 931 34.29 40.91 27.31
C LYS A 931 32.77 41.05 27.05
N ILE A 932 32.42 41.57 25.89
CA ILE A 932 31.05 41.62 25.41
C ILE A 932 30.98 40.84 24.12
N ILE A 933 30.13 39.80 24.08
CA ILE A 933 29.96 38.93 22.92
C ILE A 933 28.61 39.28 22.31
N VAL A 934 28.59 39.75 21.08
CA VAL A 934 27.38 39.99 20.31
C VAL A 934 27.23 38.87 19.27
N VAL A 935 26.21 38.03 19.44
CA VAL A 935 25.81 37.06 18.41
C VAL A 935 24.76 37.74 17.55
N PRO A 936 25.07 38.06 16.29
CA PRO A 936 24.15 38.78 15.42
C PRO A 936 22.75 38.20 15.42
N LYS A 937 21.73 39.05 15.59
CA LYS A 937 20.30 38.72 15.57
C LYS A 937 19.82 37.75 16.67
N LYS A 938 20.61 37.55 17.74
CA LYS A 938 20.25 36.60 18.80
C LYS A 938 20.44 37.12 20.21
N ILE A 939 21.66 37.32 20.62
CA ILE A 939 22.00 37.52 22.02
C ILE A 939 23.21 38.45 22.17
N VAL A 940 23.21 39.21 23.25
CA VAL A 940 24.40 39.95 23.75
C VAL A 940 24.75 39.37 25.10
N ASN A 941 25.97 38.87 25.26
CA ASN A 941 26.44 38.34 26.53
C ASN A 941 27.58 39.21 27.08
N VAL A 942 27.35 39.81 28.23
CA VAL A 942 28.33 40.64 28.96
C VAL A 942 29.01 39.77 29.99
N VAL A 943 30.32 39.59 29.87
CA VAL A 943 31.13 38.83 30.81
C VAL A 943 31.83 39.81 31.77
N ILE A 944 31.52 39.64 33.03
CA ILE A 944 32.04 40.53 34.12
C ILE A 944 33.11 39.88 34.93
#